data_06948b02d2019413f0b2a40954eb9299
#
_entry.id   06948b02d2019413f0b2a40954eb9299
#
_cell.length_a   1.000
_cell.length_b   1.000
_cell.length_c   1.000
_cell.angle_alpha   90.00
_cell.angle_beta   90.00
_cell.angle_gamma   90.00
#
_symmetry.space_group_name_H-M   'P 1'
#
loop_
_entity.id
_entity.type
_entity.pdbx_description
1 polymer ?
#
loop_
_entity_poly.entity_id
_entity_poly.type
_entity_poly.pdbx_seq_one_letter_code
_entity_poly.pdbx_strand_id
1 'polypeptide(L)'
;MKYYYLPPLLLCSQLSLINSACAEDTTQSIERITTTASRSEALSTPLPLVISVLSESQLELIAPTHVEESLQRVAGANVQRGNGQEYLPALRSQVLSGTGACGGILTAEDGIALRAAGFCNINELFEAHSEMAQRIEVLKGPGSALYGSNAVHGVINVITPDTTQGGGLLGVDYGSYGYARYKLRAGHAMDNSGFGINASFTDDGGYRDDESVKQQKINVRHRYANNNLSLISGLTYTDLDQQTAGYISGFQSYKDEDIAQQNFDPDAFRKARSLRAWSKVSWQLGKNTLVVTPYIRDQSMDFFKHFLPGTPLEKNSQTGFGLQSLYQHYVNDNTNLKLGFDGEFTQADFLQTQDNPTQGSAFLVATVPQGKHYDYQVDATLYAPFAAIDWQLNNWLITAGLRYEHMQYDYQNNMLAGRTKEDGSECGFGGCRYSRPESTKNSFSNLSPKLGVSYQLNINNTLYANFSRGYRAPQAAELYQLQREQSTADLDTEIANNAEMGIKGVYNNTRYGLSMYAMSKHNTIYRDSDFFTVNDGQTRHRGIELELAHSFNQHLSVNFAGTYAKHTYSNEQIIGSINIKGNDIDTAPRKVANIDFNWQANESISLALQWHYVSRYFTDPENLHEYQGHDILSLRGQWQISPQLLLSARIINLTNTAYAERADYTSFTGDRYFPGKPRNAMLSVS
;
A
#
# COMPACT_ATOMS: atom_id res chain seq x y z
N MET A 1 2.85 48.80 4.51
CA MET A 1 1.62 49.26 3.89
C MET A 1 1.82 49.50 2.41
N LYS A 2 1.39 48.60 1.55
CA LYS A 2 1.07 48.85 0.13
C LYS A 2 0.07 47.76 -0.28
N TYR A 3 -1.17 48.18 -0.42
CA TYR A 3 -2.27 47.37 -0.94
C TYR A 3 -2.17 47.29 -2.46
N TYR A 4 -2.26 46.08 -3.04
CA TYR A 4 -2.55 45.89 -4.45
C TYR A 4 -4.00 45.38 -4.59
N TYR A 5 -4.84 46.20 -5.26
CA TYR A 5 -6.16 45.84 -5.71
C TYR A 5 -6.07 45.02 -6.99
N LEU A 6 -6.76 43.89 -7.07
CA LEU A 6 -7.10 43.20 -8.32
C LEU A 6 -8.55 43.57 -8.73
N PRO A 7 -8.80 43.83 -10.00
CA PRO A 7 -10.15 44.13 -10.48
C PRO A 7 -10.96 42.84 -10.71
N PRO A 8 -12.32 42.91 -10.65
CA PRO A 8 -13.19 41.76 -10.89
C PRO A 8 -13.33 41.46 -12.39
N LEU A 9 -13.07 40.22 -12.80
CA LEU A 9 -13.43 39.71 -14.12
C LEU A 9 -14.94 39.39 -14.19
N LEU A 10 -15.63 40.14 -15.04
CA LEU A 10 -16.98 39.79 -15.51
C LEU A 10 -16.91 38.59 -16.43
N LEU A 11 -17.56 37.48 -16.08
CA LEU A 11 -17.83 36.40 -17.00
C LEU A 11 -19.28 36.47 -17.48
N CYS A 12 -19.41 36.73 -18.78
CA CYS A 12 -20.70 36.68 -19.49
C CYS A 12 -21.22 35.25 -19.58
N SER A 13 -22.52 35.13 -19.23
CA SER A 13 -23.35 33.94 -19.38
C SER A 13 -23.57 33.57 -20.85
N GLN A 14 -23.32 32.31 -21.20
CA GLN A 14 -24.08 31.63 -22.27
C GLN A 14 -24.61 30.30 -21.69
N LEU A 15 -25.90 30.29 -21.36
CA LEU A 15 -26.67 29.07 -21.13
C LEU A 15 -26.91 28.41 -22.48
N SER A 16 -26.40 27.20 -22.67
CA SER A 16 -26.93 26.25 -23.65
C SER A 16 -27.55 25.06 -22.90
N LEU A 17 -28.83 24.89 -23.14
CA LEU A 17 -29.71 23.82 -22.71
C LEU A 17 -29.07 22.46 -23.01
N ILE A 18 -28.81 21.66 -21.98
CA ILE A 18 -28.51 20.24 -22.12
C ILE A 18 -29.70 19.45 -21.57
N ASN A 19 -30.17 18.57 -22.46
CA ASN A 19 -31.31 17.71 -22.32
C ASN A 19 -31.20 16.72 -21.15
N SER A 20 -32.39 16.43 -20.63
CA SER A 20 -32.81 15.36 -19.74
C SER A 20 -31.82 14.19 -19.58
N ALA A 21 -31.29 14.02 -18.41
CA ALA A 21 -30.79 12.72 -17.97
C ALA A 21 -31.98 11.77 -17.83
N CYS A 22 -32.00 10.73 -18.64
CA CYS A 22 -32.82 9.55 -18.41
C CYS A 22 -32.51 8.99 -17.03
N ALA A 23 -33.52 8.77 -16.23
CA ALA A 23 -33.43 7.96 -15.03
C ALA A 23 -32.87 6.58 -15.44
N GLU A 24 -31.68 6.29 -15.03
CA GLU A 24 -31.07 4.99 -15.20
C GLU A 24 -31.81 4.00 -14.31
N ASP A 25 -32.36 2.98 -14.97
CA ASP A 25 -33.05 1.85 -14.38
C ASP A 25 -32.17 1.21 -13.30
N THR A 26 -32.63 1.18 -12.06
CA THR A 26 -31.94 0.64 -10.88
C THR A 26 -31.88 -0.91 -10.89
N THR A 27 -31.76 -1.54 -12.03
CA THR A 27 -31.18 -2.88 -12.13
C THR A 27 -29.69 -2.71 -11.90
N GLN A 28 -29.23 -3.09 -10.72
CA GLN A 28 -27.82 -3.15 -10.34
C GLN A 28 -27.03 -3.83 -11.47
N SER A 29 -26.50 -3.02 -12.38
CA SER A 29 -25.46 -3.48 -13.29
C SER A 29 -24.35 -3.98 -12.39
N ILE A 30 -24.00 -5.25 -12.51
CA ILE A 30 -22.73 -5.78 -12.00
C ILE A 30 -21.70 -4.90 -12.66
N GLU A 31 -21.20 -3.92 -11.92
CA GLU A 31 -20.18 -3.00 -12.39
C GLU A 31 -19.08 -3.87 -12.98
N ARG A 32 -18.79 -3.71 -14.28
CA ARG A 32 -17.68 -4.40 -14.93
C ARG A 32 -16.39 -3.91 -14.29
N ILE A 33 -16.02 -4.55 -13.18
CA ILE A 33 -14.79 -4.27 -12.51
C ILE A 33 -13.70 -4.88 -13.37
N THR A 34 -13.09 -4.05 -14.21
CA THR A 34 -11.87 -4.37 -14.92
C THR A 34 -10.76 -4.39 -13.87
N THR A 35 -10.53 -5.57 -13.32
CA THR A 35 -9.49 -5.73 -12.33
C THR A 35 -8.15 -5.81 -13.02
N THR A 36 -7.20 -5.04 -12.52
CA THR A 36 -5.80 -5.12 -12.94
C THR A 36 -5.16 -6.48 -12.60
N ALA A 37 -5.81 -7.29 -11.78
CA ALA A 37 -5.36 -8.63 -11.42
C ALA A 37 -5.18 -9.60 -12.60
N SER A 38 -5.72 -9.28 -13.77
CA SER A 38 -5.48 -10.04 -15.00
C SER A 38 -4.52 -9.34 -15.97
N ARG A 39 -4.06 -8.11 -15.64
CA ARG A 39 -3.35 -7.18 -16.54
C ARG A 39 -4.07 -6.92 -17.89
N SER A 40 -5.28 -7.37 -18.00
CA SER A 40 -6.16 -7.18 -19.15
C SER A 40 -7.50 -6.69 -18.66
N GLU A 41 -8.22 -5.97 -19.50
CA GLU A 41 -9.65 -5.73 -19.31
C GLU A 41 -10.37 -7.07 -19.40
N ALA A 42 -10.40 -7.82 -18.31
CA ALA A 42 -11.05 -9.11 -18.28
C ALA A 42 -12.55 -8.90 -18.38
N LEU A 43 -13.14 -9.47 -19.39
CA LEU A 43 -14.56 -9.77 -19.43
C LEU A 43 -14.94 -10.47 -18.11
N SER A 44 -16.15 -10.28 -17.65
CA SER A 44 -16.82 -10.72 -16.42
C SER A 44 -16.71 -12.21 -16.04
N THR A 45 -15.60 -12.87 -16.36
CA THR A 45 -15.37 -14.27 -15.99
C THR A 45 -14.97 -14.32 -14.52
N PRO A 46 -15.61 -15.13 -13.70
CA PRO A 46 -15.33 -15.21 -12.26
C PRO A 46 -13.95 -15.85 -12.03
N LEU A 47 -12.92 -15.02 -11.96
CA LEU A 47 -11.54 -15.46 -11.66
C LEU A 47 -11.51 -16.26 -10.35
N PRO A 48 -10.65 -17.31 -10.23
CA PRO A 48 -10.52 -18.15 -9.03
C PRO A 48 -9.73 -17.44 -7.93
N LEU A 49 -10.20 -16.26 -7.51
CA LEU A 49 -9.59 -15.44 -6.47
C LEU A 49 -10.58 -14.38 -5.99
N VAL A 50 -10.32 -13.80 -4.80
CA VAL A 50 -11.03 -12.64 -4.29
C VAL A 50 -10.17 -11.40 -4.49
N ILE A 51 -10.81 -10.38 -5.04
CA ILE A 51 -10.28 -9.02 -5.11
C ILE A 51 -11.26 -8.13 -4.37
N SER A 52 -10.77 -7.39 -3.38
CA SER A 52 -11.56 -6.36 -2.73
C SER A 52 -11.41 -5.08 -3.52
N VAL A 53 -12.51 -4.39 -3.75
CA VAL A 53 -12.53 -3.13 -4.51
C VAL A 53 -13.25 -2.07 -3.69
N LEU A 54 -12.59 -0.96 -3.48
CA LEU A 54 -13.18 0.27 -2.94
C LEU A 54 -13.49 1.18 -4.12
N SER A 55 -14.76 1.41 -4.39
CA SER A 55 -15.23 2.22 -5.52
C SER A 55 -15.05 3.73 -5.26
N GLU A 56 -15.12 4.54 -6.32
CA GLU A 56 -15.06 6.00 -6.22
C GLU A 56 -16.09 6.55 -5.24
N SER A 57 -17.34 6.11 -5.32
CA SER A 57 -18.42 6.55 -4.43
C SER A 57 -18.14 6.20 -2.95
N GLN A 58 -17.53 5.04 -2.68
CA GLN A 58 -17.09 4.69 -1.34
C GLN A 58 -15.94 5.60 -0.87
N LEU A 59 -14.94 5.85 -1.72
CA LEU A 59 -13.81 6.74 -1.40
C LEU A 59 -14.26 8.19 -1.16
N GLU A 60 -15.23 8.69 -1.93
CA GLU A 60 -15.84 10.01 -1.72
C GLU A 60 -16.60 10.10 -0.39
N LEU A 61 -17.35 9.06 -0.01
CA LEU A 61 -18.05 9.00 1.28
C LEU A 61 -17.05 8.88 2.45
N ILE A 62 -15.97 8.11 2.29
CA ILE A 62 -14.90 7.99 3.29
C ILE A 62 -14.18 9.32 3.44
N ALA A 63 -13.89 10.01 2.33
CA ALA A 63 -13.08 11.21 2.24
C ALA A 63 -11.75 11.07 3.03
N PRO A 64 -10.90 10.05 2.74
CA PRO A 64 -9.82 9.65 3.62
C PRO A 64 -8.75 10.75 3.75
N THR A 65 -8.25 10.97 4.96
CA THR A 65 -7.04 11.79 5.20
C THR A 65 -5.78 10.93 5.16
N HIS A 66 -5.94 9.64 5.38
CA HIS A 66 -4.88 8.64 5.34
C HIS A 66 -5.40 7.36 4.67
N VAL A 67 -4.52 6.64 3.94
CA VAL A 67 -4.89 5.43 3.18
C VAL A 67 -5.44 4.31 4.07
N GLU A 68 -5.01 4.24 5.32
CA GLU A 68 -5.49 3.29 6.33
C GLU A 68 -7.00 3.35 6.48
N GLU A 69 -7.62 4.55 6.52
CA GLU A 69 -9.07 4.73 6.63
C GLU A 69 -9.86 4.02 5.50
N SER A 70 -9.27 3.92 4.31
CA SER A 70 -9.83 3.18 3.18
C SER A 70 -9.63 1.67 3.36
N LEU A 71 -8.40 1.25 3.68
CA LEU A 71 -8.03 -0.17 3.74
C LEU A 71 -8.64 -0.93 4.92
N GLN A 72 -9.13 -0.26 5.98
CA GLN A 72 -9.94 -0.86 7.06
C GLN A 72 -11.17 -1.62 6.55
N ARG A 73 -11.66 -1.30 5.35
CA ARG A 73 -12.84 -1.93 4.70
C ARG A 73 -12.51 -3.14 3.87
N VAL A 74 -11.26 -3.57 3.89
CA VAL A 74 -10.77 -4.74 3.17
C VAL A 74 -10.52 -5.87 4.15
N ALA A 75 -11.26 -6.96 4.03
CA ALA A 75 -11.02 -8.14 4.84
C ALA A 75 -9.60 -8.69 4.58
N GLY A 76 -8.86 -9.02 5.62
CA GLY A 76 -7.47 -9.45 5.56
C GLY A 76 -6.44 -8.33 5.67
N ALA A 77 -6.84 -7.05 5.56
CA ALA A 77 -5.96 -5.92 5.77
C ALA A 77 -6.00 -5.43 7.23
N ASN A 78 -4.84 -5.04 7.75
CA ASN A 78 -4.66 -4.37 9.04
C ASN A 78 -3.50 -3.39 8.94
N VAL A 79 -3.77 -2.23 8.37
CA VAL A 79 -2.78 -1.18 8.21
C VAL A 79 -2.72 -0.38 9.50
N GLN A 80 -1.54 -0.34 10.12
CA GLN A 80 -1.30 0.43 11.34
C GLN A 80 -0.67 1.77 11.00
N ARG A 81 -1.37 2.84 11.31
CA ARG A 81 -0.91 4.21 11.08
C ARG A 81 0.24 4.57 12.02
N GLY A 82 1.24 5.26 11.49
CA GLY A 82 2.26 5.99 12.23
C GLY A 82 1.90 7.48 12.31
N ASN A 83 2.87 8.34 12.06
CA ASN A 83 2.68 9.79 12.06
C ASN A 83 2.47 10.30 10.63
N GLY A 84 1.69 11.37 10.48
CA GLY A 84 1.43 11.97 9.18
C GLY A 84 0.91 10.97 8.16
N GLN A 85 1.66 10.72 7.09
CA GLN A 85 1.36 9.74 6.05
C GLN A 85 2.07 8.39 6.28
N GLU A 86 2.72 8.19 7.42
CA GLU A 86 3.40 6.94 7.74
C GLU A 86 2.43 5.84 8.15
N TYR A 87 2.74 4.61 7.75
CA TYR A 87 1.99 3.40 8.13
C TYR A 87 2.87 2.17 8.05
N LEU A 88 2.43 1.10 8.68
CA LEU A 88 2.95 -0.24 8.47
C LEU A 88 1.85 -1.12 7.90
N PRO A 89 2.07 -1.78 6.74
CA PRO A 89 1.05 -2.56 6.10
C PRO A 89 0.96 -3.98 6.67
N ALA A 90 -0.25 -4.52 6.69
CA ALA A 90 -0.51 -5.95 6.86
C ALA A 90 -1.64 -6.38 5.92
N LEU A 91 -1.43 -7.49 5.22
CA LEU A 91 -2.43 -8.12 4.36
C LEU A 91 -2.25 -9.64 4.45
N ARG A 92 -3.15 -10.33 5.13
CA ARG A 92 -3.00 -11.75 5.48
C ARG A 92 -1.66 -12.08 6.17
N SER A 93 -1.15 -11.12 6.93
CA SER A 93 0.14 -11.18 7.63
C SER A 93 0.05 -10.46 8.97
N GLN A 94 1.10 -10.57 9.77
CA GLN A 94 1.40 -9.59 10.82
C GLN A 94 1.67 -8.23 10.17
N VAL A 95 1.75 -7.20 10.98
CA VAL A 95 2.25 -5.90 10.51
C VAL A 95 3.69 -6.05 10.05
N LEU A 96 3.95 -5.70 8.80
CA LEU A 96 5.27 -5.80 8.19
C LEU A 96 6.13 -4.63 8.68
N SER A 97 7.13 -4.93 9.48
CA SER A 97 8.06 -3.97 10.07
C SER A 97 9.50 -4.42 9.87
N GLY A 98 10.44 -3.50 9.99
CA GLY A 98 11.85 -3.79 9.80
C GLY A 98 12.36 -3.52 8.39
N THR A 99 13.67 -3.68 8.22
CA THR A 99 14.37 -3.42 6.97
C THR A 99 13.90 -4.40 5.90
N GLY A 100 13.42 -3.91 4.76
CA GLY A 100 12.99 -4.74 3.64
C GLY A 100 11.62 -5.39 3.77
N ALA A 101 10.94 -5.31 4.92
CA ALA A 101 9.63 -5.91 5.13
C ALA A 101 8.54 -5.35 4.17
N CYS A 102 8.71 -4.12 3.69
CA CYS A 102 7.90 -3.51 2.62
C CYS A 102 7.76 -4.39 1.37
N GLY A 103 8.77 -5.18 1.03
CA GLY A 103 8.73 -6.14 -0.09
C GLY A 103 7.75 -7.30 0.08
N GLY A 104 6.97 -7.35 1.17
CA GLY A 104 5.92 -8.35 1.37
C GLY A 104 4.60 -8.06 0.65
N ILE A 105 4.30 -6.81 0.33
CA ILE A 105 3.08 -6.36 -0.36
C ILE A 105 3.50 -5.43 -1.49
N LEU A 106 3.11 -5.76 -2.71
CA LEU A 106 3.34 -4.89 -3.85
C LEU A 106 2.31 -3.76 -3.83
N THR A 107 2.78 -2.52 -3.90
CA THR A 107 1.95 -1.35 -4.08
C THR A 107 2.13 -0.79 -5.49
N ALA A 108 1.03 -0.40 -6.12
CA ALA A 108 1.01 0.07 -7.50
C ALA A 108 0.03 1.22 -7.70
N GLU A 109 0.25 2.02 -8.73
CA GLU A 109 -0.73 2.94 -9.29
C GLU A 109 -0.89 2.67 -10.79
N ASP A 110 -2.14 2.50 -11.24
CA ASP A 110 -2.49 2.12 -12.63
C ASP A 110 -1.75 0.85 -13.14
N GLY A 111 -1.40 -0.07 -12.23
CA GLY A 111 -0.68 -1.31 -12.53
C GLY A 111 0.84 -1.19 -12.61
N ILE A 112 1.40 0.00 -12.41
CA ILE A 112 2.84 0.24 -12.32
C ILE A 112 3.25 0.26 -10.84
N ALA A 113 4.19 -0.60 -10.46
CA ALA A 113 4.73 -0.63 -9.10
C ALA A 113 5.26 0.75 -8.69
N LEU A 114 4.93 1.19 -7.47
CA LEU A 114 5.37 2.49 -6.97
C LEU A 114 6.88 2.58 -6.93
N ARG A 115 7.54 1.52 -6.44
CA ARG A 115 9.01 1.43 -6.37
C ARG A 115 9.53 0.17 -7.05
N ALA A 116 10.80 0.19 -7.40
CA ALA A 116 11.47 -0.97 -8.00
C ALA A 116 11.55 -2.14 -7.01
N ALA A 117 11.50 -3.36 -7.54
CA ALA A 117 11.79 -4.55 -6.76
C ALA A 117 13.22 -4.43 -6.18
N GLY A 118 13.36 -4.73 -4.88
CA GLY A 118 14.64 -4.56 -4.17
C GLY A 118 14.86 -3.22 -3.49
N PHE A 119 13.99 -2.22 -3.73
CA PHE A 119 14.15 -0.85 -3.22
C PHE A 119 12.85 -0.28 -2.66
N CYS A 120 12.02 -1.11 -2.07
CA CYS A 120 10.76 -0.67 -1.50
C CYS A 120 10.94 0.29 -0.31
N ASN A 121 9.93 1.10 -0.06
CA ASN A 121 9.77 1.88 1.16
C ASN A 121 8.48 1.46 1.85
N ILE A 122 8.51 1.26 3.16
CA ILE A 122 7.35 0.75 3.89
C ILE A 122 6.12 1.64 3.79
N ASN A 123 6.30 2.93 3.62
CA ASN A 123 5.25 3.94 3.52
C ASN A 123 4.93 4.36 2.08
N GLU A 124 5.31 3.59 1.07
CA GLU A 124 5.31 4.02 -0.33
C GLU A 124 3.92 4.39 -0.91
N LEU A 125 2.79 4.00 -0.29
CA LEU A 125 1.45 4.39 -0.75
C LEU A 125 1.19 5.90 -0.69
N PHE A 126 1.99 6.69 0.04
CA PHE A 126 1.87 8.14 -0.05
C PHE A 126 2.20 8.68 -1.45
N GLU A 127 2.95 7.92 -2.25
CA GLU A 127 3.31 8.27 -3.62
C GLU A 127 2.14 8.06 -4.62
N ALA A 128 1.09 7.30 -4.25
CA ALA A 128 -0.12 7.12 -5.05
C ALA A 128 -1.21 8.13 -4.65
N HIS A 129 -2.02 8.55 -5.61
CA HIS A 129 -3.11 9.50 -5.37
C HIS A 129 -4.38 8.79 -4.87
N SER A 130 -4.27 8.14 -3.70
CA SER A 130 -5.32 7.27 -3.15
C SER A 130 -6.57 8.01 -2.70
N GLU A 131 -6.46 9.25 -2.23
CA GLU A 131 -7.57 10.07 -1.71
C GLU A 131 -8.51 10.61 -2.79
N MET A 132 -8.06 10.63 -4.04
CA MET A 132 -8.87 11.01 -5.20
C MET A 132 -8.86 9.91 -6.27
N ALA A 133 -8.66 8.67 -5.87
CA ALA A 133 -8.64 7.53 -6.79
C ALA A 133 -10.04 7.25 -7.35
N GLN A 134 -10.10 6.71 -8.56
CA GLN A 134 -11.32 6.11 -9.10
C GLN A 134 -11.72 4.86 -8.31
N ARG A 135 -10.73 4.06 -7.92
CA ARG A 135 -10.91 2.91 -7.02
C ARG A 135 -9.57 2.43 -6.48
N ILE A 136 -9.63 1.66 -5.40
CA ILE A 136 -8.48 0.91 -4.89
C ILE A 136 -8.81 -0.57 -5.01
N GLU A 137 -7.94 -1.33 -5.68
CA GLU A 137 -8.06 -2.77 -5.86
C GLU A 137 -7.05 -3.49 -4.96
N VAL A 138 -7.50 -4.46 -4.18
CA VAL A 138 -6.64 -5.25 -3.29
C VAL A 138 -6.75 -6.72 -3.66
N LEU A 139 -5.69 -7.24 -4.27
CA LEU A 139 -5.49 -8.65 -4.50
C LEU A 139 -4.89 -9.29 -3.25
N LYS A 140 -5.56 -10.28 -2.67
CA LYS A 140 -5.17 -10.96 -1.44
C LYS A 140 -4.45 -12.28 -1.73
N GLY A 141 -3.33 -12.54 -1.02
CA GLY A 141 -2.45 -13.68 -1.28
C GLY A 141 -1.49 -13.45 -2.44
N PRO A 142 -0.59 -14.41 -2.73
CA PRO A 142 0.49 -14.23 -3.69
C PRO A 142 0.03 -13.83 -5.08
N GLY A 143 0.50 -12.67 -5.55
CA GLY A 143 0.27 -12.11 -6.89
C GLY A 143 1.40 -12.35 -7.89
N SER A 144 2.46 -13.02 -7.48
CA SER A 144 3.76 -13.03 -8.19
C SER A 144 3.72 -13.62 -9.59
N ALA A 145 2.79 -14.50 -9.92
CA ALA A 145 2.65 -15.03 -11.29
C ALA A 145 2.34 -13.95 -12.34
N LEU A 146 1.75 -12.82 -11.93
CA LEU A 146 1.47 -11.69 -12.82
C LEU A 146 2.29 -10.45 -12.46
N TYR A 147 2.58 -10.22 -11.18
CA TYR A 147 3.20 -9.00 -10.67
C TYR A 147 4.67 -9.15 -10.30
N GLY A 148 5.17 -10.40 -10.15
CA GLY A 148 6.57 -10.66 -9.83
C GLY A 148 6.91 -10.49 -8.35
N SER A 149 8.14 -10.08 -8.08
CA SER A 149 8.69 -9.88 -6.74
C SER A 149 7.86 -8.85 -5.93
N ASN A 150 7.92 -8.96 -4.61
CA ASN A 150 7.21 -8.13 -3.63
C ASN A 150 5.69 -8.38 -3.53
N ALA A 151 5.07 -9.20 -4.38
CA ALA A 151 3.66 -9.58 -4.27
C ALA A 151 3.47 -10.88 -3.46
N VAL A 152 4.07 -10.96 -2.27
CA VAL A 152 4.08 -12.16 -1.40
C VAL A 152 2.75 -12.35 -0.68
N HIS A 153 2.27 -11.30 -0.03
CA HIS A 153 1.01 -11.28 0.71
C HIS A 153 -0.15 -10.70 -0.11
N GLY A 154 0.16 -9.94 -1.14
CA GLY A 154 -0.84 -9.35 -2.03
C GLY A 154 -0.34 -8.17 -2.83
N VAL A 155 -1.31 -7.52 -3.49
CA VAL A 155 -1.11 -6.31 -4.29
C VAL A 155 -2.15 -5.28 -3.91
N ILE A 156 -1.74 -4.04 -3.65
CA ILE A 156 -2.63 -2.89 -3.49
C ILE A 156 -2.40 -1.98 -4.69
N ASN A 157 -3.43 -1.80 -5.51
CA ASN A 157 -3.34 -1.02 -6.73
C ASN A 157 -4.35 0.13 -6.72
N VAL A 158 -3.83 1.34 -6.75
CA VAL A 158 -4.61 2.58 -6.83
C VAL A 158 -4.87 2.89 -8.30
N ILE A 159 -6.14 3.02 -8.68
CA ILE A 159 -6.53 3.37 -10.05
C ILE A 159 -6.91 4.85 -10.09
N THR A 160 -6.19 5.61 -10.89
CA THR A 160 -6.46 7.04 -11.05
C THR A 160 -7.70 7.30 -11.87
N PRO A 161 -8.45 8.41 -11.66
CA PRO A 161 -9.67 8.72 -12.40
C PRO A 161 -9.46 8.84 -13.91
N ASP A 162 -10.41 8.37 -14.70
CA ASP A 162 -10.43 8.63 -16.13
C ASP A 162 -10.92 10.06 -16.41
N THR A 163 -10.05 11.01 -16.23
CA THR A 163 -10.32 12.44 -16.46
C THR A 163 -10.44 12.81 -17.94
N THR A 164 -10.21 11.86 -18.86
CA THR A 164 -10.22 12.13 -20.32
C THR A 164 -11.61 12.16 -20.92
N GLN A 165 -12.64 11.78 -20.15
CA GLN A 165 -14.04 11.79 -20.61
C GLN A 165 -14.71 13.16 -20.50
N GLY A 166 -14.01 14.16 -19.96
CA GLY A 166 -14.54 15.48 -19.70
C GLY A 166 -15.13 15.63 -18.29
N GLY A 167 -15.66 16.81 -17.99
CA GLY A 167 -16.16 17.16 -16.66
C GLY A 167 -15.10 17.77 -15.75
N GLY A 168 -15.53 18.14 -14.54
CA GLY A 168 -14.65 18.76 -13.55
C GLY A 168 -15.16 18.63 -12.13
N LEU A 169 -14.27 18.77 -11.16
CA LEU A 169 -14.54 18.86 -9.73
C LEU A 169 -13.61 19.90 -9.12
N LEU A 170 -14.18 20.79 -8.33
CA LEU A 170 -13.44 21.65 -7.40
C LEU A 170 -13.93 21.33 -6.01
N GLY A 171 -13.03 21.13 -5.06
CA GLY A 171 -13.42 20.80 -3.71
C GLY A 171 -12.43 21.32 -2.68
N VAL A 172 -12.94 21.53 -1.46
CA VAL A 172 -12.17 21.92 -0.29
C VAL A 172 -12.64 21.08 0.88
N ASP A 173 -11.69 20.45 1.56
CA ASP A 173 -11.90 19.78 2.85
C ASP A 173 -11.25 20.62 3.93
N TYR A 174 -11.93 20.84 5.06
CA TYR A 174 -11.40 21.55 6.21
C TYR A 174 -11.78 20.79 7.49
N GLY A 175 -10.82 20.59 8.38
CA GLY A 175 -11.00 19.72 9.54
C GLY A 175 -10.27 20.16 10.81
N SER A 176 -10.43 19.37 11.84
CA SER A 176 -9.71 19.51 13.12
C SER A 176 -8.20 19.49 12.89
N TYR A 177 -7.47 20.09 13.82
CA TYR A 177 -6.00 20.15 13.84
C TYR A 177 -5.37 20.88 12.65
N GLY A 178 -6.08 21.89 12.10
CA GLY A 178 -5.57 22.67 10.98
C GLY A 178 -5.55 21.94 9.64
N TYR A 179 -6.30 20.83 9.52
CA TYR A 179 -6.37 20.09 8.26
C TYR A 179 -7.08 20.91 7.19
N ALA A 180 -6.47 21.01 6.01
CA ALA A 180 -7.07 21.58 4.80
C ALA A 180 -6.59 20.79 3.56
N ARG A 181 -7.52 20.48 2.64
CA ARG A 181 -7.20 19.88 1.35
C ARG A 181 -7.98 20.57 0.25
N TYR A 182 -7.26 20.97 -0.80
CA TYR A 182 -7.83 21.51 -2.03
C TYR A 182 -7.79 20.43 -3.11
N LYS A 183 -8.91 20.24 -3.81
CA LYS A 183 -9.10 19.21 -4.83
C LYS A 183 -9.48 19.84 -6.16
N LEU A 184 -8.82 19.39 -7.23
CA LEU A 184 -9.10 19.76 -8.61
C LEU A 184 -9.15 18.52 -9.48
N ARG A 185 -10.23 18.38 -10.23
CA ARG A 185 -10.29 17.45 -11.37
C ARG A 185 -10.85 18.22 -12.55
N ALA A 186 -10.23 18.08 -13.71
CA ALA A 186 -10.71 18.69 -14.95
C ALA A 186 -10.34 17.83 -16.14
N GLY A 187 -11.22 17.74 -17.12
CA GLY A 187 -10.97 16.97 -18.31
C GLY A 187 -11.69 17.52 -19.52
N HIS A 188 -11.17 17.14 -20.69
CA HIS A 188 -11.74 17.49 -21.98
C HIS A 188 -11.69 16.30 -22.91
N ALA A 189 -12.86 15.92 -23.42
CA ALA A 189 -13.01 14.86 -24.41
C ALA A 189 -13.03 15.46 -25.83
N MET A 190 -12.36 14.80 -26.74
CA MET A 190 -12.37 15.03 -28.18
C MET A 190 -12.73 13.72 -28.88
N ASP A 191 -13.07 13.73 -30.16
CA ASP A 191 -13.59 12.54 -30.88
C ASP A 191 -12.79 11.25 -30.60
N ASN A 192 -11.49 11.25 -30.87
CA ASN A 192 -10.61 10.09 -30.67
C ASN A 192 -9.58 10.27 -29.55
N SER A 193 -9.63 11.37 -28.83
CA SER A 193 -8.63 11.74 -27.85
C SER A 193 -9.28 12.43 -26.63
N GLY A 194 -8.55 12.49 -25.53
CA GLY A 194 -8.96 13.25 -24.36
C GLY A 194 -7.77 13.54 -23.46
N PHE A 195 -7.89 14.62 -22.69
CA PHE A 195 -6.90 15.02 -21.70
C PHE A 195 -7.57 15.32 -20.38
N GLY A 196 -6.88 15.08 -19.30
CA GLY A 196 -7.37 15.46 -17.99
C GLY A 196 -6.29 15.56 -16.95
N ILE A 197 -6.64 16.25 -15.88
CA ILE A 197 -5.83 16.46 -14.69
C ILE A 197 -6.64 16.12 -13.44
N ASN A 198 -5.98 15.56 -12.45
CA ASN A 198 -6.50 15.29 -11.11
C ASN A 198 -5.43 15.73 -10.11
N ALA A 199 -5.74 16.64 -9.18
CA ALA A 199 -4.75 17.21 -8.28
C ALA A 199 -5.32 17.42 -6.88
N SER A 200 -4.48 17.23 -5.87
CA SER A 200 -4.77 17.57 -4.48
C SER A 200 -3.58 18.28 -3.82
N PHE A 201 -3.88 19.22 -2.93
CA PHE A 201 -2.93 19.95 -2.11
C PHE A 201 -3.42 19.86 -0.67
N THR A 202 -2.65 19.20 0.19
CA THR A 202 -3.00 18.95 1.59
C THR A 202 -2.03 19.68 2.51
N ASP A 203 -2.59 20.33 3.54
CA ASP A 203 -1.88 20.88 4.70
C ASP A 203 -2.60 20.33 5.95
N ASP A 204 -1.90 19.60 6.81
CA ASP A 204 -2.40 19.03 8.07
C ASP A 204 -1.47 19.47 9.19
N GLY A 205 -1.98 20.17 10.18
CA GLY A 205 -1.20 20.59 11.33
C GLY A 205 -0.82 19.43 12.28
N GLY A 206 -1.52 18.31 12.16
CA GLY A 206 -1.33 17.15 13.06
C GLY A 206 -2.05 17.26 14.40
N TYR A 207 -2.25 16.13 15.06
CA TYR A 207 -2.83 16.06 16.41
C TYR A 207 -1.75 16.27 17.49
N ARG A 208 -0.55 15.76 17.23
CA ARG A 208 0.59 15.84 18.14
C ARG A 208 1.42 17.09 17.87
N ASP A 209 2.21 17.48 18.84
CA ASP A 209 3.17 18.57 18.70
C ASP A 209 4.14 18.26 17.53
N ASP A 210 4.45 19.24 16.71
CA ASP A 210 5.37 19.12 15.58
C ASP A 210 5.11 17.87 14.69
N GLU A 211 3.84 17.67 14.27
CA GLU A 211 3.39 16.55 13.42
C GLU A 211 2.76 17.06 12.10
N SER A 212 3.24 18.11 11.54
CA SER A 212 2.64 18.69 10.34
C SER A 212 2.93 17.87 9.07
N VAL A 213 1.98 17.93 8.11
CA VAL A 213 2.11 17.29 6.79
C VAL A 213 1.74 18.29 5.71
N LYS A 214 2.62 18.49 4.73
CA LYS A 214 2.32 19.18 3.47
C LYS A 214 2.52 18.19 2.32
N GLN A 215 1.48 18.02 1.51
CA GLN A 215 1.53 17.06 0.42
C GLN A 215 0.85 17.60 -0.83
N GLN A 216 1.47 17.36 -1.97
CA GLN A 216 0.95 17.69 -3.30
C GLN A 216 0.94 16.43 -4.14
N LYS A 217 -0.18 16.18 -4.83
CA LYS A 217 -0.30 15.07 -5.77
C LYS A 217 -0.99 15.55 -7.05
N ILE A 218 -0.41 15.20 -8.17
CA ILE A 218 -0.92 15.60 -9.49
C ILE A 218 -0.86 14.40 -10.42
N ASN A 219 -1.98 14.05 -11.02
CA ASN A 219 -2.06 13.10 -12.12
C ASN A 219 -2.44 13.85 -13.40
N VAL A 220 -1.75 13.58 -14.49
CA VAL A 220 -2.14 13.99 -15.84
C VAL A 220 -2.40 12.75 -16.65
N ARG A 221 -3.51 12.72 -17.39
CA ARG A 221 -3.88 11.59 -18.23
C ARG A 221 -4.20 12.06 -19.65
N HIS A 222 -3.74 11.27 -20.62
CA HIS A 222 -4.08 11.38 -22.03
C HIS A 222 -4.62 10.06 -22.50
N ARG A 223 -5.67 10.10 -23.32
CA ARG A 223 -6.24 8.95 -24.01
C ARG A 223 -6.33 9.26 -25.49
N TYR A 224 -5.98 8.26 -26.29
CA TYR A 224 -6.26 8.23 -27.73
C TYR A 224 -6.77 6.84 -28.10
N ALA A 225 -7.80 6.76 -28.91
CA ALA A 225 -8.33 5.48 -29.39
C ALA A 225 -8.83 5.61 -30.82
N ASN A 226 -8.54 4.58 -31.61
CA ASN A 226 -9.17 4.35 -32.91
C ASN A 226 -9.62 2.87 -32.99
N ASN A 227 -10.06 2.42 -34.16
CA ASN A 227 -10.63 1.08 -34.31
C ASN A 227 -9.73 -0.06 -33.80
N ASN A 228 -8.41 0.04 -33.94
CA ASN A 228 -7.48 -1.05 -33.65
C ASN A 228 -6.40 -0.69 -32.60
N LEU A 229 -6.30 0.58 -32.22
CA LEU A 229 -5.27 1.08 -31.32
C LEU A 229 -5.92 1.88 -30.18
N SER A 230 -5.57 1.54 -28.94
CA SER A 230 -5.84 2.35 -27.77
C SER A 230 -4.52 2.72 -27.09
N LEU A 231 -4.36 4.00 -26.80
CA LEU A 231 -3.23 4.55 -26.05
C LEU A 231 -3.77 5.27 -24.83
N ILE A 232 -3.29 4.89 -23.66
CA ILE A 232 -3.52 5.63 -22.40
C ILE A 232 -2.16 5.97 -21.81
N SER A 233 -1.90 7.26 -21.64
CA SER A 233 -0.67 7.74 -21.00
C SER A 233 -1.01 8.41 -19.68
N GLY A 234 -0.19 8.20 -18.68
CA GLY A 234 -0.31 8.79 -17.36
C GLY A 234 1.01 9.39 -16.89
N LEU A 235 0.91 10.46 -16.12
CA LEU A 235 2.01 11.04 -15.37
C LEU A 235 1.49 11.33 -13.96
N THR A 236 2.21 10.87 -12.94
CA THR A 236 1.94 11.17 -11.54
C THR A 236 3.14 11.85 -10.92
N TYR A 237 2.91 12.98 -10.27
CA TYR A 237 3.88 13.69 -9.44
C TYR A 237 3.36 13.76 -8.01
N THR A 238 4.23 13.46 -7.05
CA THR A 238 3.97 13.58 -5.62
C THR A 238 5.13 14.26 -4.92
N ASP A 239 4.82 15.22 -4.05
CA ASP A 239 5.76 15.87 -3.14
C ASP A 239 5.20 15.79 -1.72
N LEU A 240 6.01 15.32 -0.77
CA LEU A 240 5.69 15.19 0.64
C LEU A 240 6.74 15.90 1.48
N ASP A 241 6.32 16.77 2.38
CA ASP A 241 7.13 17.34 3.46
C ASP A 241 6.35 17.14 4.77
N GLN A 242 6.86 16.29 5.66
CA GLN A 242 6.21 16.03 6.95
C GLN A 242 7.20 16.00 8.11
N GLN A 243 6.73 16.45 9.26
CA GLN A 243 7.35 16.23 10.57
C GLN A 243 6.88 14.88 11.13
N THR A 244 7.71 14.23 11.92
CA THR A 244 7.48 12.87 12.40
C THR A 244 7.58 12.80 13.92
N ALA A 245 6.46 12.71 14.61
CA ALA A 245 6.44 12.77 16.08
C ALA A 245 6.96 11.50 16.79
N GLY A 246 7.21 10.41 16.09
CA GLY A 246 7.71 9.17 16.71
C GLY A 246 6.67 8.46 17.60
N TYR A 247 7.14 7.51 18.40
CA TYR A 247 6.32 6.79 19.37
C TYR A 247 6.39 7.45 20.75
N ILE A 248 5.39 7.16 21.58
CA ILE A 248 5.43 7.42 23.03
C ILE A 248 5.69 6.12 23.79
N SER A 249 6.32 6.18 24.94
CA SER A 249 6.68 5.01 25.77
C SER A 249 5.96 5.00 27.11
N GLY A 250 5.81 3.80 27.68
CA GLY A 250 5.21 3.56 28.97
C GLY A 250 3.88 2.84 28.90
N PHE A 251 3.59 2.01 29.90
CA PHE A 251 2.39 1.18 29.93
C PHE A 251 1.11 2.01 29.76
N GLN A 252 0.38 1.76 28.69
CA GLN A 252 -0.87 2.45 28.32
C GLN A 252 -0.76 3.99 28.24
N SER A 253 0.41 4.54 27.96
CA SER A 253 0.66 5.99 27.90
C SER A 253 -0.24 6.72 26.90
N TYR A 254 -0.75 6.03 25.87
CA TYR A 254 -1.71 6.58 24.91
C TYR A 254 -3.07 6.98 25.51
N LYS A 255 -3.37 6.57 26.76
CA LYS A 255 -4.59 6.94 27.48
C LYS A 255 -4.47 8.28 28.21
N ASP A 256 -3.27 8.77 28.40
CA ASP A 256 -2.97 10.09 28.95
C ASP A 256 -2.87 11.08 27.78
N GLU A 257 -3.80 12.02 27.69
CA GLU A 257 -3.89 12.95 26.56
C GLU A 257 -2.66 13.88 26.48
N ASP A 258 -2.14 14.32 27.63
CA ASP A 258 -0.98 15.19 27.68
C ASP A 258 0.28 14.45 27.18
N ILE A 259 0.42 13.16 27.49
CA ILE A 259 1.52 12.33 26.98
C ILE A 259 1.29 11.99 25.50
N ALA A 260 0.06 11.69 25.12
CA ALA A 260 -0.30 11.32 23.74
C ALA A 260 -0.03 12.45 22.72
N GLN A 261 -0.11 13.70 23.15
CA GLN A 261 0.19 14.87 22.31
C GLN A 261 1.69 15.18 22.18
N GLN A 262 2.52 14.73 23.12
CA GLN A 262 3.93 15.07 23.13
C GLN A 262 4.68 14.48 21.94
N ASN A 263 5.60 15.25 21.40
CA ASN A 263 6.61 14.82 20.44
C ASN A 263 7.99 14.86 21.11
N PHE A 264 8.61 13.68 21.23
CA PHE A 264 9.95 13.56 21.82
C PHE A 264 11.07 13.74 20.79
N ASP A 265 10.70 13.86 19.51
CA ASP A 265 11.63 13.97 18.36
C ASP A 265 11.22 15.16 17.45
N PRO A 266 11.20 16.42 17.96
CA PRO A 266 10.64 17.56 17.22
C PRO A 266 11.38 17.90 15.92
N ASP A 267 12.66 17.49 15.80
CA ASP A 267 13.47 17.68 14.62
C ASP A 267 13.29 16.57 13.56
N ALA A 268 12.50 15.55 13.85
CA ALA A 268 12.30 14.42 12.96
C ALA A 268 11.41 14.79 11.76
N PHE A 269 11.83 14.40 10.57
CA PHE A 269 11.11 14.70 9.35
C PHE A 269 11.29 13.61 8.29
N ARG A 270 10.38 13.64 7.29
CA ARG A 270 10.49 12.92 6.03
C ARG A 270 10.10 13.86 4.89
N LYS A 271 10.99 14.00 3.90
CA LYS A 271 10.73 14.71 2.65
C LYS A 271 10.89 13.73 1.51
N ALA A 272 9.92 13.69 0.61
CA ALA A 272 9.97 12.73 -0.48
C ALA A 272 9.33 13.30 -1.76
N ARG A 273 9.91 12.93 -2.90
CA ARG A 273 9.39 13.26 -4.23
C ARG A 273 9.29 12.00 -5.06
N SER A 274 8.26 11.91 -5.87
CA SER A 274 8.08 10.81 -6.81
C SER A 274 7.49 11.34 -8.12
N LEU A 275 8.10 10.93 -9.23
CA LEU A 275 7.60 11.15 -10.58
C LEU A 275 7.48 9.79 -11.27
N ARG A 276 6.30 9.48 -11.80
CA ARG A 276 6.07 8.31 -12.65
C ARG A 276 5.40 8.75 -13.95
N ALA A 277 5.89 8.22 -15.07
CA ALA A 277 5.24 8.40 -16.36
C ALA A 277 5.19 7.06 -17.09
N TRP A 278 4.08 6.79 -17.76
CA TRP A 278 3.85 5.55 -18.46
C TRP A 278 2.91 5.75 -19.66
N SER A 279 2.97 4.80 -20.60
CA SER A 279 2.05 4.76 -21.75
C SER A 279 1.63 3.33 -22.05
N LYS A 280 0.36 3.00 -21.82
CA LYS A 280 -0.24 1.71 -22.15
C LYS A 280 -0.76 1.75 -23.58
N VAL A 281 -0.09 1.02 -24.45
CA VAL A 281 -0.45 0.87 -25.86
C VAL A 281 -1.08 -0.49 -26.08
N SER A 282 -2.32 -0.52 -26.56
CA SER A 282 -3.08 -1.75 -26.81
C SER A 282 -3.45 -1.83 -28.28
N TRP A 283 -2.97 -2.87 -28.95
CA TRP A 283 -3.32 -3.19 -30.35
C TRP A 283 -4.28 -4.35 -30.41
N GLN A 284 -5.41 -4.14 -31.07
CA GLN A 284 -6.35 -5.22 -31.42
C GLN A 284 -5.92 -5.88 -32.74
N LEU A 285 -5.53 -7.15 -32.68
CA LEU A 285 -5.02 -7.95 -33.80
C LEU A 285 -6.03 -9.05 -34.13
N GLY A 286 -7.14 -8.67 -34.75
CA GLY A 286 -8.31 -9.54 -34.94
C GLY A 286 -8.95 -9.87 -33.60
N LYS A 287 -8.98 -11.15 -33.19
CA LYS A 287 -9.45 -11.59 -31.87
C LYS A 287 -8.38 -11.41 -30.78
N ASN A 288 -7.11 -11.26 -31.15
CA ASN A 288 -5.98 -11.18 -30.20
C ASN A 288 -5.68 -9.74 -29.80
N THR A 289 -4.99 -9.57 -28.69
CA THR A 289 -4.60 -8.24 -28.19
C THR A 289 -3.12 -8.26 -27.77
N LEU A 290 -2.37 -7.26 -28.21
CA LEU A 290 -1.02 -6.98 -27.70
C LEU A 290 -1.06 -5.69 -26.88
N VAL A 291 -0.63 -5.77 -25.64
CA VAL A 291 -0.48 -4.63 -24.74
C VAL A 291 0.99 -4.43 -24.42
N VAL A 292 1.49 -3.21 -24.59
CA VAL A 292 2.87 -2.85 -24.23
C VAL A 292 2.81 -1.56 -23.40
N THR A 293 3.49 -1.58 -22.25
CA THR A 293 3.49 -0.46 -21.30
C THR A 293 4.93 -0.09 -20.90
N PRO A 294 5.62 0.79 -21.67
CA PRO A 294 6.84 1.44 -21.18
C PRO A 294 6.51 2.40 -20.05
N TYR A 295 7.44 2.50 -19.08
CA TYR A 295 7.33 3.44 -17.96
C TYR A 295 8.69 3.91 -17.46
N ILE A 296 8.68 5.07 -16.81
CA ILE A 296 9.83 5.63 -16.08
C ILE A 296 9.39 5.99 -14.67
N ARG A 297 10.34 5.91 -13.73
CA ARG A 297 10.18 6.35 -12.33
C ARG A 297 11.41 7.12 -11.91
N ASP A 298 11.20 8.20 -11.14
CA ASP A 298 12.24 8.95 -10.47
C ASP A 298 11.75 9.33 -9.07
N GLN A 299 12.52 8.96 -8.06
CA GLN A 299 12.12 9.11 -6.66
C GLN A 299 13.31 9.49 -5.79
N SER A 300 13.04 10.34 -4.81
CA SER A 300 14.02 10.72 -3.79
C SER A 300 13.35 10.84 -2.43
N MET A 301 14.11 10.57 -1.36
CA MET A 301 13.62 10.71 0.01
C MET A 301 14.78 11.11 0.94
N ASP A 302 14.54 12.14 1.75
CA ASP A 302 15.32 12.49 2.91
C ASP A 302 14.55 12.09 4.16
N PHE A 303 15.13 11.25 5.01
CA PHE A 303 14.49 10.74 6.21
C PHE A 303 15.40 10.82 7.42
N PHE A 304 15.00 11.62 8.41
CA PHE A 304 15.70 11.72 9.68
C PHE A 304 15.30 10.53 10.58
N LYS A 305 16.24 9.58 10.75
CA LYS A 305 16.02 8.33 11.50
C LYS A 305 16.12 8.54 13.01
N HIS A 306 15.19 9.29 13.58
CA HIS A 306 15.17 9.65 15.01
C HIS A 306 15.19 8.44 15.96
N PHE A 307 14.68 7.30 15.54
CA PHE A 307 14.62 6.06 16.33
C PHE A 307 15.95 5.27 16.36
N LEU A 308 16.96 5.68 15.62
CA LEU A 308 18.29 5.07 15.65
C LEU A 308 19.24 5.86 16.54
N PRO A 309 20.19 5.19 17.23
CA PRO A 309 21.25 5.88 17.96
C PRO A 309 22.02 6.84 17.05
N GLY A 310 22.25 8.07 17.54
CA GLY A 310 22.93 9.11 16.78
C GLY A 310 22.04 9.83 15.76
N THR A 311 20.79 9.44 15.62
CA THR A 311 19.76 10.09 14.78
C THR A 311 20.27 10.45 13.37
N PRO A 312 20.74 9.46 12.58
CA PRO A 312 21.31 9.76 11.27
C PRO A 312 20.25 10.20 10.25
N LEU A 313 20.67 11.06 9.32
CA LEU A 313 19.91 11.42 8.14
C LEU A 313 20.18 10.40 7.03
N GLU A 314 19.11 9.78 6.54
CA GLU A 314 19.12 8.96 5.33
C GLU A 314 18.69 9.78 4.13
N LYS A 315 19.45 9.68 3.03
CA LYS A 315 19.06 10.15 1.71
C LYS A 315 19.10 8.98 0.75
N ASN A 316 17.98 8.69 0.12
CA ASN A 316 17.90 7.66 -0.91
C ASN A 316 17.21 8.20 -2.16
N SER A 317 17.65 7.68 -3.30
CA SER A 317 17.03 7.98 -4.59
C SER A 317 17.03 6.74 -5.47
N GLN A 318 16.11 6.70 -6.42
CA GLN A 318 16.10 5.70 -7.46
C GLN A 318 15.51 6.26 -8.75
N THR A 319 16.19 5.99 -9.86
CA THR A 319 15.72 6.28 -11.21
C THR A 319 15.65 4.97 -11.97
N GLY A 320 14.50 4.67 -12.58
CA GLY A 320 14.31 3.43 -13.30
C GLY A 320 13.44 3.60 -14.54
N PHE A 321 13.66 2.74 -15.51
CA PHE A 321 12.78 2.57 -16.63
C PHE A 321 12.44 1.10 -16.82
N GLY A 322 11.23 0.82 -17.27
CA GLY A 322 10.77 -0.53 -17.46
C GLY A 322 9.78 -0.67 -18.61
N LEU A 323 9.54 -1.92 -18.93
CA LEU A 323 8.61 -2.33 -19.97
C LEU A 323 7.79 -3.50 -19.44
N GLN A 324 6.47 -3.39 -19.51
CA GLN A 324 5.57 -4.52 -19.34
C GLN A 324 4.95 -4.87 -20.69
N SER A 325 4.83 -6.17 -21.01
CA SER A 325 4.15 -6.60 -22.22
C SER A 325 3.26 -7.79 -21.96
N LEU A 326 2.15 -7.86 -22.69
CA LEU A 326 1.19 -8.95 -22.63
C LEU A 326 0.59 -9.18 -24.01
N TYR A 327 0.75 -10.37 -24.54
CA TYR A 327 0.04 -10.85 -25.72
C TYR A 327 -1.05 -11.85 -25.32
N GLN A 328 -2.30 -11.53 -25.64
CA GLN A 328 -3.45 -12.41 -25.43
C GLN A 328 -3.84 -13.05 -26.74
N HIS A 329 -3.84 -14.38 -26.77
CA HIS A 329 -4.16 -15.19 -27.93
C HIS A 329 -5.36 -16.08 -27.62
N TYR A 330 -6.47 -15.82 -28.30
CA TYR A 330 -7.67 -16.66 -28.21
C TYR A 330 -7.51 -17.84 -29.18
N VAL A 331 -7.05 -18.99 -28.64
CA VAL A 331 -6.91 -20.26 -29.40
C VAL A 331 -8.27 -20.67 -29.97
N ASN A 332 -9.31 -20.54 -29.17
CA ASN A 332 -10.72 -20.69 -29.50
C ASN A 332 -11.56 -19.86 -28.50
N ASP A 333 -12.90 -19.95 -28.60
CA ASP A 333 -13.80 -19.16 -27.75
C ASP A 333 -13.73 -19.56 -26.22
N ASN A 334 -13.17 -20.74 -25.94
CA ASN A 334 -13.05 -21.29 -24.58
C ASN A 334 -11.63 -21.26 -24.01
N THR A 335 -10.63 -20.90 -24.82
CA THR A 335 -9.21 -20.99 -24.42
C THR A 335 -8.48 -19.71 -24.77
N ASN A 336 -7.99 -19.02 -23.76
CA ASN A 336 -7.20 -17.81 -23.85
C ASN A 336 -5.78 -18.07 -23.33
N LEU A 337 -4.77 -17.93 -24.18
CA LEU A 337 -3.36 -18.01 -23.83
C LEU A 337 -2.81 -16.59 -23.65
N LYS A 338 -2.11 -16.36 -22.55
CA LYS A 338 -1.46 -15.10 -22.20
C LYS A 338 0.05 -15.33 -22.17
N LEU A 339 0.79 -14.59 -22.97
CA LEU A 339 2.25 -14.58 -22.97
C LEU A 339 2.73 -13.17 -22.65
N GLY A 340 3.67 -13.05 -21.74
CA GLY A 340 4.14 -11.73 -21.37
C GLY A 340 5.63 -11.71 -21.01
N PHE A 341 6.14 -10.51 -20.97
CA PHE A 341 7.51 -10.21 -20.57
C PHE A 341 7.55 -8.87 -19.84
N ASP A 342 8.20 -8.85 -18.68
CA ASP A 342 8.53 -7.63 -17.97
C ASP A 342 10.05 -7.48 -17.91
N GLY A 343 10.53 -6.26 -18.14
CA GLY A 343 11.93 -5.90 -17.99
C GLY A 343 12.05 -4.55 -17.29
N GLU A 344 13.04 -4.41 -16.41
CA GLU A 344 13.29 -3.17 -15.69
C GLU A 344 14.78 -2.99 -15.42
N PHE A 345 15.25 -1.76 -15.55
CA PHE A 345 16.55 -1.31 -15.07
C PHE A 345 16.33 -0.19 -14.06
N THR A 346 17.04 -0.25 -12.93
CA THR A 346 16.95 0.76 -11.88
C THR A 346 18.34 1.06 -11.35
N GLN A 347 18.69 2.35 -11.24
CA GLN A 347 19.82 2.84 -10.49
C GLN A 347 19.32 3.45 -9.18
N ALA A 348 19.92 3.05 -8.08
CA ALA A 348 19.55 3.53 -6.74
C ALA A 348 20.78 3.98 -5.98
N ASP A 349 20.70 5.16 -5.33
CA ASP A 349 21.73 5.71 -4.49
C ASP A 349 21.27 5.75 -3.04
N PHE A 350 22.19 5.51 -2.12
CA PHE A 350 21.95 5.54 -0.69
C PHE A 350 23.08 6.21 0.06
N LEU A 351 22.73 7.21 0.87
CA LEU A 351 23.64 7.91 1.77
C LEU A 351 23.04 7.99 3.17
N GLN A 352 23.79 7.60 4.18
CA GLN A 352 23.43 7.82 5.58
C GLN A 352 24.54 8.57 6.30
N THR A 353 24.20 9.74 6.83
CA THR A 353 25.13 10.63 7.53
C THR A 353 24.62 10.98 8.93
N GLN A 354 25.53 11.20 9.86
CA GLN A 354 25.23 11.66 11.21
C GLN A 354 25.97 12.95 11.51
N ASP A 355 25.24 14.04 11.69
CA ASP A 355 25.83 15.36 11.95
C ASP A 355 26.17 15.59 13.43
N ASN A 356 25.33 15.06 14.32
CA ASN A 356 25.47 15.26 15.77
C ASN A 356 26.20 14.09 16.46
N PRO A 357 26.91 14.33 17.55
CA PRO A 357 27.54 13.28 18.32
C PRO A 357 26.48 12.37 18.96
N THR A 358 26.72 11.06 18.95
CA THR A 358 25.85 10.08 19.59
C THR A 358 25.77 10.32 21.09
N GLN A 359 24.58 10.29 21.61
CA GLN A 359 24.28 10.34 23.05
C GLN A 359 23.91 8.95 23.57
N GLY A 360 24.03 8.73 24.90
CA GLY A 360 23.64 7.49 25.54
C GLY A 360 24.81 6.73 26.17
N SER A 361 24.81 5.40 26.11
CA SER A 361 25.83 4.57 26.75
C SER A 361 27.22 4.77 26.12
N ALA A 362 28.28 4.53 26.91
CA ALA A 362 29.66 4.59 26.42
C ALA A 362 29.91 3.71 25.19
N PHE A 363 29.19 2.59 25.09
CA PHE A 363 29.23 1.71 23.92
C PHE A 363 28.68 2.42 22.68
N LEU A 364 27.50 3.04 22.76
CA LEU A 364 26.89 3.75 21.65
C LEU A 364 27.75 4.93 21.19
N VAL A 365 28.23 5.75 22.14
CA VAL A 365 29.10 6.91 21.84
C VAL A 365 30.38 6.47 21.12
N ALA A 366 30.96 5.34 21.51
CA ALA A 366 32.20 4.84 20.92
C ALA A 366 32.02 4.12 19.58
N THR A 367 30.81 3.59 19.29
CA THR A 367 30.57 2.72 18.11
C THR A 367 29.67 3.32 17.04
N VAL A 368 29.02 4.45 17.31
CA VAL A 368 28.19 5.19 16.36
C VAL A 368 28.74 6.62 16.22
N PRO A 369 29.76 6.83 15.40
CA PRO A 369 30.44 8.12 15.24
C PRO A 369 29.64 9.08 14.33
N GLN A 370 29.99 10.36 14.40
CA GLN A 370 29.60 11.34 13.39
C GLN A 370 30.25 11.01 12.04
N GLY A 371 29.68 11.56 10.96
CA GLY A 371 30.11 11.36 9.58
C GLY A 371 29.25 10.35 8.82
N LYS A 372 29.76 9.86 7.70
CA LYS A 372 29.05 8.89 6.86
C LYS A 372 29.10 7.50 7.47
N HIS A 373 27.92 6.88 7.57
CA HIS A 373 27.78 5.47 7.94
C HIS A 373 27.74 4.55 6.73
N TYR A 374 26.98 4.95 5.70
CA TYR A 374 26.87 4.24 4.43
C TYR A 374 26.85 5.28 3.29
N ASP A 375 27.48 4.93 2.18
CA ASP A 375 27.45 5.66 0.92
C ASP A 375 27.66 4.62 -0.19
N TYR A 376 26.59 4.31 -0.96
CA TYR A 376 26.65 3.29 -1.99
C TYR A 376 25.66 3.51 -3.12
N GLN A 377 25.92 2.87 -4.25
CA GLN A 377 25.04 2.78 -5.41
C GLN A 377 24.72 1.32 -5.71
N VAL A 378 23.51 1.05 -6.23
CA VAL A 378 23.09 -0.24 -6.73
C VAL A 378 22.45 -0.08 -8.10
N ASP A 379 23.01 -0.74 -9.10
CA ASP A 379 22.39 -0.92 -10.41
C ASP A 379 21.67 -2.26 -10.42
N ALA A 380 20.34 -2.22 -10.61
CA ALA A 380 19.49 -3.39 -10.62
C ALA A 380 18.91 -3.66 -12.00
N THR A 381 18.92 -4.92 -12.41
CA THR A 381 18.29 -5.39 -13.65
C THR A 381 17.33 -6.51 -13.33
N LEU A 382 16.12 -6.43 -13.87
CA LEU A 382 15.08 -7.45 -13.75
C LEU A 382 14.58 -7.84 -15.13
N TYR A 383 14.42 -9.14 -15.36
CA TYR A 383 13.68 -9.66 -16.51
C TYR A 383 12.80 -10.84 -16.12
N ALA A 384 11.59 -10.88 -16.67
CA ALA A 384 10.59 -11.83 -16.23
C ALA A 384 9.62 -12.24 -17.35
N PRO A 385 9.91 -13.29 -18.12
CA PRO A 385 8.95 -13.93 -18.98
C PRO A 385 7.88 -14.67 -18.17
N PHE A 386 6.64 -14.64 -18.64
CA PHE A 386 5.54 -15.40 -18.06
C PHE A 386 4.56 -15.91 -19.11
N ALA A 387 3.87 -16.99 -18.76
CA ALA A 387 2.78 -17.55 -19.54
C ALA A 387 1.61 -17.92 -18.64
N ALA A 388 0.40 -17.75 -19.12
CA ALA A 388 -0.80 -18.19 -18.44
C ALA A 388 -1.85 -18.65 -19.44
N ILE A 389 -2.73 -19.54 -19.00
CA ILE A 389 -3.86 -20.05 -19.77
C ILE A 389 -5.14 -19.95 -18.96
N ASP A 390 -6.21 -19.47 -19.57
CA ASP A 390 -7.55 -19.54 -19.05
C ASP A 390 -8.35 -20.50 -19.95
N TRP A 391 -8.90 -21.56 -19.37
CA TRP A 391 -9.64 -22.58 -20.06
C TRP A 391 -11.03 -22.72 -19.47
N GLN A 392 -12.05 -22.32 -20.26
CA GLN A 392 -13.47 -22.46 -19.92
C GLN A 392 -13.99 -23.82 -20.37
N LEU A 393 -14.47 -24.63 -19.43
CA LEU A 393 -15.06 -25.93 -19.71
C LEU A 393 -16.46 -25.99 -19.07
N ASN A 394 -17.50 -25.71 -19.85
CA ASN A 394 -18.87 -25.55 -19.33
C ASN A 394 -18.90 -24.54 -18.16
N ASN A 395 -19.29 -25.02 -16.96
CA ASN A 395 -19.34 -24.19 -15.73
C ASN A 395 -17.99 -24.07 -15.02
N TRP A 396 -16.91 -24.68 -15.52
CA TRP A 396 -15.59 -24.62 -14.94
C TRP A 396 -14.72 -23.59 -15.67
N LEU A 397 -14.01 -22.78 -14.92
CA LEU A 397 -12.87 -22.02 -15.41
C LEU A 397 -11.61 -22.55 -14.73
N ILE A 398 -10.67 -23.02 -15.51
CA ILE A 398 -9.33 -23.43 -15.05
C ILE A 398 -8.33 -22.40 -15.49
N THR A 399 -7.56 -21.85 -14.57
CA THR A 399 -6.49 -20.92 -14.83
C THR A 399 -5.16 -21.53 -14.38
N ALA A 400 -4.15 -21.49 -15.24
CA ALA A 400 -2.79 -21.88 -14.86
C ALA A 400 -1.82 -20.81 -15.33
N GLY A 401 -0.80 -20.53 -14.55
CA GLY A 401 0.22 -19.55 -14.89
C GLY A 401 1.57 -19.89 -14.31
N LEU A 402 2.61 -19.47 -15.00
CA LEU A 402 3.99 -19.62 -14.60
C LEU A 402 4.77 -18.36 -14.97
N ARG A 403 5.52 -17.82 -14.02
CA ARG A 403 6.46 -16.73 -14.23
C ARG A 403 7.84 -17.17 -13.77
N TYR A 404 8.81 -16.97 -14.62
CA TYR A 404 10.22 -16.96 -14.25
C TYR A 404 10.66 -15.52 -14.08
N GLU A 405 11.43 -15.22 -13.05
CA GLU A 405 12.02 -13.91 -12.85
C GLU A 405 13.47 -14.05 -12.45
N HIS A 406 14.31 -13.24 -13.05
CA HIS A 406 15.72 -13.09 -12.66
C HIS A 406 15.99 -11.62 -12.36
N MET A 407 16.62 -11.40 -11.20
CA MET A 407 17.03 -10.08 -10.72
C MET A 407 18.52 -10.13 -10.39
N GLN A 408 19.24 -9.10 -10.81
CA GLN A 408 20.67 -8.92 -10.51
C GLN A 408 20.88 -7.55 -9.93
N TYR A 409 21.68 -7.47 -8.87
CA TYR A 409 22.22 -6.25 -8.28
C TYR A 409 23.71 -6.16 -8.54
N ASP A 410 24.18 -4.98 -8.97
CA ASP A 410 25.58 -4.57 -9.02
C ASP A 410 25.78 -3.48 -7.95
N TYR A 411 26.27 -3.90 -6.79
CA TYR A 411 26.47 -3.03 -5.62
C TYR A 411 27.86 -2.42 -5.66
N GLN A 412 27.95 -1.12 -5.52
CA GLN A 412 29.17 -0.32 -5.48
C GLN A 412 29.24 0.42 -4.15
N ASN A 413 30.16 0.02 -3.29
CA ASN A 413 30.46 0.71 -2.04
C ASN A 413 31.39 1.90 -2.32
N ASN A 414 30.94 3.12 -2.02
CA ASN A 414 31.72 4.35 -2.20
C ASN A 414 32.62 4.68 -0.99
N MET A 415 32.67 3.79 0.00
CA MET A 415 33.47 3.93 1.22
C MET A 415 34.41 2.74 1.42
N LEU A 416 35.25 2.80 2.44
CA LEU A 416 36.03 1.65 2.86
C LEU A 416 35.09 0.56 3.39
N ALA A 417 35.30 -0.67 2.95
CA ALA A 417 34.55 -1.81 3.47
C ALA A 417 34.90 -2.08 4.95
N GLY A 418 33.97 -2.71 5.66
CA GLY A 418 34.14 -3.07 7.07
C GLY A 418 33.54 -2.06 8.04
N ARG A 419 34.09 -2.02 9.25
CA ARG A 419 33.53 -1.37 10.45
C ARG A 419 34.35 -0.16 10.90
N THR A 420 34.75 0.68 9.98
CA THR A 420 35.58 1.87 10.24
C THR A 420 34.74 3.14 10.17
N LYS A 421 35.23 4.22 10.73
CA LYS A 421 34.70 5.57 10.48
C LYS A 421 34.91 5.97 9.02
N GLU A 422 34.39 7.11 8.63
CA GLU A 422 34.53 7.65 7.26
C GLU A 422 35.99 7.82 6.83
N ASP A 423 36.86 8.25 7.76
CA ASP A 423 38.30 8.44 7.52
C ASP A 423 39.13 7.16 7.59
N GLY A 424 38.52 6.01 7.80
CA GLY A 424 39.17 4.71 7.94
C GLY A 424 39.66 4.39 9.36
N SER A 425 39.56 5.31 10.33
CA SER A 425 39.91 5.02 11.71
C SER A 425 38.93 4.06 12.37
N GLU A 426 39.39 3.30 13.35
CA GLU A 426 38.57 2.34 14.10
C GLU A 426 37.63 3.05 15.10
N CYS A 427 36.43 2.48 15.28
CA CYS A 427 35.57 2.78 16.40
C CYS A 427 36.05 2.03 17.66
N GLY A 428 35.59 2.44 18.84
CA GLY A 428 35.79 1.68 20.08
C GLY A 428 35.08 0.30 20.06
N PHE A 429 35.36 -0.54 21.06
CA PHE A 429 34.76 -1.86 21.21
C PHE A 429 34.88 -2.78 19.97
N GLY A 430 36.01 -2.73 19.27
CA GLY A 430 36.32 -3.60 18.15
C GLY A 430 35.68 -3.20 16.81
N GLY A 431 35.23 -1.95 16.66
CA GLY A 431 34.73 -1.40 15.40
C GLY A 431 33.35 -0.71 15.50
N CYS A 432 32.99 -0.02 14.48
CA CYS A 432 31.70 0.68 14.40
C CYS A 432 30.51 -0.31 14.44
N ARG A 433 29.35 0.17 14.89
CA ARG A 433 28.13 -0.64 14.97
C ARG A 433 27.57 -1.03 13.59
N TYR A 434 27.85 -0.26 12.58
CA TYR A 434 27.52 -0.54 11.18
C TYR A 434 28.67 -1.28 10.47
N SER A 435 28.35 -2.04 9.46
CA SER A 435 29.30 -2.77 8.63
C SER A 435 28.94 -2.59 7.14
N ARG A 436 29.93 -2.31 6.32
CA ARG A 436 29.80 -2.11 4.88
C ARG A 436 30.43 -3.28 4.13
N PRO A 437 29.70 -4.05 3.32
CA PRO A 437 30.31 -5.09 2.49
C PRO A 437 31.19 -4.48 1.40
N GLU A 438 32.09 -5.27 0.85
CA GLU A 438 32.79 -4.95 -0.38
C GLU A 438 31.83 -4.87 -1.57
N SER A 439 32.22 -4.13 -2.62
CA SER A 439 31.46 -4.08 -3.87
C SER A 439 31.29 -5.50 -4.44
N THR A 440 30.05 -5.85 -4.81
CA THR A 440 29.72 -7.24 -5.20
C THR A 440 28.51 -7.28 -6.12
N LYS A 441 28.30 -8.43 -6.75
CA LYS A 441 27.11 -8.74 -7.55
C LYS A 441 26.32 -9.86 -6.89
N ASN A 442 25.03 -9.60 -6.70
CA ASN A 442 24.08 -10.61 -6.22
C ASN A 442 23.03 -10.88 -7.29
N SER A 443 22.59 -12.12 -7.42
CA SER A 443 21.54 -12.49 -8.37
C SER A 443 20.56 -13.47 -7.75
N PHE A 444 19.30 -13.31 -8.10
CA PHE A 444 18.17 -14.08 -7.58
C PHE A 444 17.31 -14.56 -8.73
N SER A 445 16.95 -15.85 -8.73
CA SER A 445 16.06 -16.43 -9.74
C SER A 445 14.93 -17.18 -9.07
N ASN A 446 13.71 -16.94 -9.56
CA ASN A 446 12.53 -17.54 -8.96
C ASN A 446 11.51 -18.00 -10.00
N LEU A 447 10.76 -19.03 -9.62
CA LEU A 447 9.67 -19.58 -10.40
C LEU A 447 8.38 -19.51 -9.59
N SER A 448 7.36 -18.82 -10.12
CA SER A 448 6.07 -18.60 -9.48
C SER A 448 4.94 -19.29 -10.23
N PRO A 449 4.59 -20.54 -9.86
CA PRO A 449 3.41 -21.20 -10.38
C PRO A 449 2.14 -20.66 -9.74
N LYS A 450 1.05 -20.67 -10.53
CA LYS A 450 -0.31 -20.42 -10.09
C LYS A 450 -1.24 -21.41 -10.75
N LEU A 451 -2.16 -21.98 -9.98
CA LEU A 451 -3.24 -22.83 -10.47
C LEU A 451 -4.52 -22.42 -9.78
N GLY A 452 -5.57 -22.21 -10.54
CA GLY A 452 -6.87 -21.85 -10.00
C GLY A 452 -7.99 -22.57 -10.74
N VAL A 453 -9.05 -22.86 -10.03
CA VAL A 453 -10.27 -23.42 -10.58
C VAL A 453 -11.47 -22.69 -9.99
N SER A 454 -12.42 -22.32 -10.86
CA SER A 454 -13.72 -21.81 -10.46
C SER A 454 -14.80 -22.71 -11.00
N TYR A 455 -15.85 -22.90 -10.24
CA TYR A 455 -17.06 -23.60 -10.65
C TYR A 455 -18.28 -22.70 -10.47
N GLN A 456 -18.95 -22.38 -11.56
CA GLN A 456 -20.16 -21.57 -11.54
C GLN A 456 -21.36 -22.44 -11.15
N LEU A 457 -21.81 -22.30 -9.89
CA LEU A 457 -22.98 -23.02 -9.34
C LEU A 457 -24.27 -22.61 -10.06
N ASN A 458 -24.38 -21.33 -10.35
CA ASN A 458 -25.42 -20.68 -11.13
C ASN A 458 -24.91 -19.31 -11.62
N ILE A 459 -25.72 -18.56 -12.36
CA ILE A 459 -25.31 -17.27 -12.93
C ILE A 459 -24.76 -16.26 -11.91
N ASN A 460 -25.16 -16.37 -10.66
CA ASN A 460 -24.84 -15.41 -9.60
C ASN A 460 -23.79 -15.91 -8.60
N ASN A 461 -23.47 -17.22 -8.58
CA ASN A 461 -22.67 -17.81 -7.49
C ASN A 461 -21.57 -18.71 -8.02
N THR A 462 -20.35 -18.50 -7.51
CA THR A 462 -19.15 -19.21 -7.93
C THR A 462 -18.38 -19.74 -6.72
N LEU A 463 -18.07 -21.04 -6.76
CA LEU A 463 -17.05 -21.66 -5.91
C LEU A 463 -15.69 -21.51 -6.59
N TYR A 464 -14.62 -21.36 -5.81
CA TYR A 464 -13.27 -21.35 -6.34
C TYR A 464 -12.28 -21.99 -5.38
N ALA A 465 -11.17 -22.45 -5.95
CA ALA A 465 -9.96 -22.81 -5.22
C ALA A 465 -8.74 -22.37 -6.01
N ASN A 466 -7.68 -21.97 -5.32
CA ASN A 466 -6.42 -21.65 -5.96
C ASN A 466 -5.22 -22.07 -5.12
N PHE A 467 -4.12 -22.32 -5.82
CA PHE A 467 -2.77 -22.43 -5.27
C PHE A 467 -1.90 -21.39 -5.97
N SER A 468 -1.09 -20.67 -5.19
CA SER A 468 -0.14 -19.70 -5.72
C SER A 468 1.13 -19.65 -4.89
N ARG A 469 2.27 -19.45 -5.58
CA ARG A 469 3.54 -19.17 -4.94
C ARG A 469 3.93 -17.72 -5.20
N GLY A 470 4.25 -17.01 -4.13
CA GLY A 470 4.88 -15.70 -4.14
C GLY A 470 6.32 -15.76 -3.67
N TYR A 471 7.08 -14.77 -4.03
CA TYR A 471 8.45 -14.60 -3.57
C TYR A 471 8.80 -13.12 -3.50
N ARG A 472 9.85 -12.82 -2.74
CA ARG A 472 10.59 -11.58 -2.86
C ARG A 472 12.09 -11.84 -2.79
N ALA A 473 12.85 -11.16 -3.63
CA ALA A 473 14.28 -11.08 -3.45
C ALA A 473 14.63 -10.24 -2.21
N PRO A 474 15.77 -10.47 -1.57
CA PRO A 474 16.26 -9.58 -0.52
C PRO A 474 16.32 -8.14 -1.01
N GLN A 475 15.94 -7.21 -0.17
CA GLN A 475 16.03 -5.78 -0.50
C GLN A 475 17.49 -5.31 -0.35
N ALA A 476 17.88 -4.28 -1.10
CA ALA A 476 19.24 -3.73 -1.04
C ALA A 476 19.66 -3.35 0.40
N ALA A 477 18.73 -2.83 1.18
CA ALA A 477 18.99 -2.49 2.57
C ALA A 477 19.25 -3.71 3.48
N GLU A 478 18.69 -4.89 3.15
CA GLU A 478 18.97 -6.14 3.88
C GLU A 478 20.34 -6.72 3.54
N LEU A 479 20.80 -6.54 2.30
CA LEU A 479 22.08 -7.02 1.81
C LEU A 479 23.26 -6.11 2.19
N TYR A 480 23.05 -4.79 2.20
CA TYR A 480 24.15 -3.83 2.19
C TYR A 480 24.19 -2.90 3.42
N GLN A 481 23.14 -2.83 4.24
CA GLN A 481 23.16 -2.09 5.51
C GLN A 481 23.37 -3.04 6.70
N LEU A 482 24.53 -3.67 6.72
CA LEU A 482 24.89 -4.67 7.70
C LEU A 482 25.29 -4.03 9.04
N GLN A 483 25.29 -4.81 10.09
CA GLN A 483 25.62 -4.34 11.43
C GLN A 483 26.64 -5.26 12.11
N ARG A 484 27.35 -4.70 13.08
CA ARG A 484 28.35 -5.40 13.90
C ARG A 484 29.38 -6.13 13.02
N GLU A 485 29.60 -7.41 13.28
CA GLU A 485 30.67 -8.21 12.64
C GLU A 485 30.24 -8.88 11.34
N GLN A 486 28.99 -8.68 10.92
CA GLN A 486 28.53 -9.22 9.64
C GLN A 486 29.18 -8.47 8.49
N SER A 487 30.03 -9.14 7.73
CA SER A 487 30.72 -8.57 6.56
C SER A 487 29.99 -8.87 5.25
N THR A 488 29.15 -9.91 5.23
CA THR A 488 28.32 -10.32 4.09
C THR A 488 26.97 -10.82 4.60
N ALA A 489 25.92 -10.63 3.81
CA ALA A 489 24.62 -11.24 4.03
C ALA A 489 24.39 -12.28 2.92
N ASP A 490 24.50 -13.57 3.27
CA ASP A 490 24.17 -14.68 2.38
C ASP A 490 22.70 -15.00 2.51
N LEU A 491 21.89 -14.32 1.68
CA LEU A 491 20.43 -14.36 1.76
C LEU A 491 19.84 -15.00 0.51
N ASP A 492 18.94 -15.95 0.71
CA ASP A 492 18.05 -16.48 -0.31
C ASP A 492 16.75 -15.65 -0.40
N THR A 493 15.97 -15.92 -1.44
CA THR A 493 14.66 -15.32 -1.61
C THR A 493 13.65 -15.83 -0.58
N GLU A 494 12.82 -14.95 -0.03
CA GLU A 494 11.65 -15.38 0.71
C GLU A 494 10.62 -16.01 -0.22
N ILE A 495 10.01 -17.10 0.20
CA ILE A 495 8.99 -17.83 -0.57
C ILE A 495 7.73 -18.02 0.28
N ALA A 496 6.58 -17.72 -0.30
CA ALA A 496 5.28 -18.03 0.27
C ALA A 496 4.47 -18.97 -0.63
N ASN A 497 3.97 -20.06 -0.07
CA ASN A 497 3.03 -20.95 -0.73
C ASN A 497 1.66 -20.77 -0.10
N ASN A 498 0.65 -20.47 -0.90
CA ASN A 498 -0.72 -20.22 -0.46
C ASN A 498 -1.70 -21.16 -1.13
N ALA A 499 -2.56 -21.77 -0.34
CA ALA A 499 -3.77 -22.48 -0.80
C ALA A 499 -4.99 -21.74 -0.27
N GLU A 500 -5.94 -21.50 -1.14
CA GLU A 500 -7.17 -20.77 -0.82
C GLU A 500 -8.37 -21.43 -1.46
N MET A 501 -9.51 -21.39 -0.77
CA MET A 501 -10.81 -21.75 -1.33
C MET A 501 -11.89 -20.78 -0.84
N GLY A 502 -12.94 -20.63 -1.62
CA GLY A 502 -14.03 -19.75 -1.23
C GLY A 502 -15.25 -19.83 -2.11
N ILE A 503 -16.23 -19.07 -1.71
CA ILE A 503 -17.46 -18.85 -2.46
C ILE A 503 -17.72 -17.35 -2.56
N LYS A 504 -18.13 -16.88 -3.72
CA LYS A 504 -18.55 -15.49 -3.94
C LYS A 504 -19.78 -15.43 -4.82
N GLY A 505 -20.57 -14.38 -4.62
CA GLY A 505 -21.76 -14.23 -5.44
C GLY A 505 -22.75 -13.21 -4.93
N VAL A 506 -23.93 -13.30 -5.49
CA VAL A 506 -25.10 -12.49 -5.12
C VAL A 506 -26.26 -13.40 -4.84
N TYR A 507 -26.90 -13.23 -3.69
CA TYR A 507 -28.13 -13.89 -3.31
C TYR A 507 -29.17 -12.86 -2.89
N ASN A 508 -30.24 -12.71 -3.67
CA ASN A 508 -31.19 -11.63 -3.53
C ASN A 508 -30.44 -10.26 -3.48
N ASN A 509 -30.68 -9.50 -2.41
CA ASN A 509 -30.08 -8.17 -2.20
C ASN A 509 -28.73 -8.24 -1.46
N THR A 510 -28.10 -9.40 -1.39
CA THR A 510 -26.85 -9.64 -0.66
C THR A 510 -25.75 -10.02 -1.62
N ARG A 511 -24.69 -9.20 -1.73
CA ARG A 511 -23.40 -9.59 -2.33
C ARG A 511 -22.52 -10.13 -1.21
N TYR A 512 -21.83 -11.23 -1.47
CA TYR A 512 -20.95 -11.84 -0.47
C TYR A 512 -19.70 -12.47 -1.09
N GLY A 513 -18.65 -12.51 -0.30
CA GLY A 513 -17.42 -13.25 -0.55
C GLY A 513 -16.91 -13.86 0.75
N LEU A 514 -16.82 -15.18 0.81
CA LEU A 514 -16.21 -15.91 1.91
C LEU A 514 -14.99 -16.65 1.38
N SER A 515 -13.85 -16.46 2.03
CA SER A 515 -12.60 -17.15 1.70
C SER A 515 -11.97 -17.78 2.93
N MET A 516 -11.29 -18.91 2.71
CA MET A 516 -10.43 -19.58 3.69
C MET A 516 -9.07 -19.78 3.05
N TYR A 517 -8.00 -19.42 3.77
CA TYR A 517 -6.64 -19.55 3.26
C TYR A 517 -5.69 -20.18 4.26
N ALA A 518 -4.65 -20.82 3.71
CA ALA A 518 -3.50 -21.31 4.46
C ALA A 518 -2.22 -21.00 3.67
N MET A 519 -1.34 -20.21 4.27
CA MET A 519 -0.07 -19.81 3.68
C MET A 519 1.08 -20.20 4.59
N SER A 520 2.17 -20.72 4.00
CA SER A 520 3.45 -20.94 4.66
C SER A 520 4.53 -20.08 4.01
N LYS A 521 5.30 -19.39 4.84
CA LYS A 521 6.49 -18.64 4.41
C LYS A 521 7.75 -19.37 4.85
N HIS A 522 8.75 -19.32 4.00
CA HIS A 522 10.09 -19.86 4.22
C HIS A 522 11.15 -18.82 3.85
N ASN A 523 12.32 -18.95 4.42
CA ASN A 523 13.42 -18.02 4.23
C ASN A 523 13.04 -16.58 4.61
N THR A 524 12.20 -16.41 5.65
CA THR A 524 11.86 -15.08 6.12
C THR A 524 13.10 -14.37 6.63
N ILE A 525 13.36 -13.19 6.08
CA ILE A 525 14.52 -12.38 6.42
C ILE A 525 14.19 -11.56 7.67
N TYR A 526 15.08 -11.65 8.67
CA TYR A 526 14.96 -10.87 9.91
C TYR A 526 16.36 -10.59 10.50
N ARG A 527 16.43 -9.78 11.55
CA ARG A 527 17.64 -9.62 12.35
C ARG A 527 17.58 -10.51 13.58
N ASP A 528 18.61 -11.32 13.78
CA ASP A 528 18.74 -12.17 14.95
C ASP A 528 19.20 -11.40 16.21
N SER A 529 19.40 -12.10 17.33
CA SER A 529 19.84 -11.51 18.60
C SER A 529 21.24 -10.87 18.54
N ASP A 530 22.07 -11.30 17.59
CA ASP A 530 23.39 -10.75 17.34
C ASP A 530 23.38 -9.60 16.35
N PHE A 531 22.17 -9.19 15.89
CA PHE A 531 21.89 -8.17 14.88
C PHE A 531 22.35 -8.54 13.46
N PHE A 532 22.57 -9.81 13.20
CA PHE A 532 22.86 -10.29 11.86
C PHE A 532 21.57 -10.41 11.05
N THR A 533 21.63 -10.01 9.80
CA THR A 533 20.56 -10.25 8.85
C THR A 533 20.66 -11.68 8.34
N VAL A 534 19.62 -12.46 8.64
CA VAL A 534 19.54 -13.92 8.34
C VAL A 534 18.18 -14.23 7.69
N ASN A 535 18.08 -15.41 7.05
CA ASN A 535 16.85 -15.79 6.31
C ASN A 535 16.38 -17.22 6.62
N ASP A 536 16.50 -17.67 7.85
CA ASP A 536 16.05 -18.99 8.29
C ASP A 536 14.67 -18.98 8.93
N GLY A 537 14.00 -17.81 8.97
CA GLY A 537 12.67 -17.65 9.53
C GLY A 537 11.60 -18.43 8.76
N GLN A 538 10.64 -19.01 9.49
CA GLN A 538 9.47 -19.66 8.91
C GLN A 538 8.21 -19.23 9.65
N THR A 539 7.16 -18.94 8.89
CA THR A 539 5.87 -18.52 9.45
C THR A 539 4.70 -19.25 8.79
N ARG A 540 3.58 -19.33 9.51
CA ARG A 540 2.31 -19.86 9.00
C ARG A 540 1.19 -18.87 9.24
N HIS A 541 0.37 -18.68 8.22
CA HIS A 541 -0.76 -17.75 8.22
C HIS A 541 -2.00 -18.49 7.77
N ARG A 542 -3.05 -18.48 8.58
CA ARG A 542 -4.33 -19.14 8.29
C ARG A 542 -5.46 -18.23 8.69
N GLY A 543 -6.48 -18.14 7.86
CA GLY A 543 -7.60 -17.27 8.18
C GLY A 543 -8.86 -17.56 7.39
N ILE A 544 -9.93 -16.96 7.88
CA ILE A 544 -11.25 -16.90 7.25
C ILE A 544 -11.58 -15.42 7.10
N GLU A 545 -12.01 -15.03 5.91
CA GLU A 545 -12.41 -13.67 5.56
C GLU A 545 -13.82 -13.66 5.02
N LEU A 546 -14.62 -12.70 5.45
CA LEU A 546 -15.97 -12.47 4.98
C LEU A 546 -16.13 -11.01 4.57
N GLU A 547 -16.54 -10.79 3.33
CA GLU A 547 -17.03 -9.51 2.82
C GLU A 547 -18.50 -9.67 2.46
N LEU A 548 -19.34 -8.74 2.92
CA LEU A 548 -20.77 -8.78 2.70
C LEU A 548 -21.30 -7.37 2.48
N ALA A 549 -22.13 -7.22 1.45
CA ALA A 549 -22.92 -6.01 1.23
C ALA A 549 -24.38 -6.42 1.08
N HIS A 550 -25.25 -5.93 1.98
CA HIS A 550 -26.66 -6.25 2.00
C HIS A 550 -27.51 -4.98 1.95
N SER A 551 -28.46 -4.92 1.02
CA SER A 551 -29.46 -3.87 0.95
C SER A 551 -30.77 -4.36 1.54
N PHE A 552 -31.17 -3.83 2.70
CA PHE A 552 -32.44 -4.14 3.33
C PHE A 552 -33.61 -3.60 2.50
N ASN A 553 -33.42 -2.41 1.93
CA ASN A 553 -34.34 -1.72 1.03
C ASN A 553 -33.58 -0.64 0.25
N GLN A 554 -34.28 0.21 -0.49
CA GLN A 554 -33.66 1.30 -1.27
C GLN A 554 -32.98 2.39 -0.40
N HIS A 555 -33.31 2.43 0.91
CA HIS A 555 -32.81 3.44 1.83
C HIS A 555 -31.75 2.92 2.82
N LEU A 556 -31.71 1.64 3.09
CA LEU A 556 -30.85 1.09 4.15
C LEU A 556 -30.01 -0.06 3.63
N SER A 557 -28.68 0.03 3.82
CA SER A 557 -27.73 -1.04 3.51
C SER A 557 -26.67 -1.17 4.59
N VAL A 558 -26.01 -2.33 4.59
CA VAL A 558 -24.86 -2.61 5.44
C VAL A 558 -23.73 -3.22 4.61
N ASN A 559 -22.51 -2.73 4.83
CA ASN A 559 -21.30 -3.34 4.34
C ASN A 559 -20.51 -3.90 5.54
N PHE A 560 -20.06 -5.12 5.43
CA PHE A 560 -19.23 -5.79 6.43
C PHE A 560 -17.97 -6.34 5.78
N ALA A 561 -16.84 -6.11 6.41
CA ALA A 561 -15.57 -6.76 6.11
C ALA A 561 -14.97 -7.30 7.40
N GLY A 562 -14.76 -8.60 7.50
CA GLY A 562 -14.28 -9.23 8.72
C GLY A 562 -13.27 -10.33 8.46
N THR A 563 -12.33 -10.46 9.38
CA THR A 563 -11.23 -11.43 9.34
C THR A 563 -11.09 -12.11 10.69
N TYR A 564 -10.94 -13.42 10.66
CA TYR A 564 -10.38 -14.20 11.75
C TYR A 564 -9.13 -14.91 11.24
N ALA A 565 -7.97 -14.54 11.74
CA ALA A 565 -6.70 -15.09 11.28
C ALA A 565 -5.78 -15.46 12.44
N LYS A 566 -4.93 -16.46 12.22
CA LYS A 566 -3.85 -16.83 13.12
C LYS A 566 -2.54 -16.86 12.35
N HIS A 567 -1.57 -16.08 12.81
CA HIS A 567 -0.21 -15.98 12.29
C HIS A 567 0.74 -16.52 13.35
N THR A 568 1.63 -17.46 13.01
CA THR A 568 2.51 -18.13 14.00
C THR A 568 3.91 -18.33 13.45
N TYR A 569 4.89 -18.24 14.34
CA TYR A 569 6.25 -18.72 14.09
C TYR A 569 6.23 -20.24 13.95
N SER A 570 6.97 -20.81 13.00
CA SER A 570 6.92 -22.25 12.72
C SER A 570 8.26 -22.98 12.81
N ASN A 571 9.40 -22.27 12.78
CA ASN A 571 10.71 -22.81 13.09
C ASN A 571 11.04 -22.64 14.58
N GLU A 572 12.06 -23.37 15.04
CA GLU A 572 12.64 -23.17 16.36
C GLU A 572 13.52 -21.92 16.31
N GLN A 573 13.22 -20.98 17.16
CA GLN A 573 13.99 -19.75 17.33
C GLN A 573 13.93 -19.35 18.80
N ILE A 574 15.07 -19.02 19.36
CA ILE A 574 15.19 -18.61 20.77
C ILE A 574 15.43 -17.11 20.80
N ILE A 575 14.53 -16.38 21.50
CA ILE A 575 14.69 -14.97 21.82
C ILE A 575 14.81 -14.87 23.32
N GLY A 576 15.91 -14.31 23.81
CA GLY A 576 16.24 -14.36 25.24
C GLY A 576 16.42 -15.81 25.73
N SER A 577 15.45 -16.33 26.46
CA SER A 577 15.41 -17.72 26.95
C SER A 577 14.17 -18.50 26.46
N ILE A 578 13.37 -17.93 25.59
CA ILE A 578 12.07 -18.46 25.16
C ILE A 578 12.16 -18.95 23.72
N ASN A 579 11.75 -20.22 23.48
CA ASN A 579 11.54 -20.72 22.14
C ASN A 579 10.18 -20.23 21.63
N ILE A 580 10.17 -19.41 20.59
CA ILE A 580 8.97 -18.77 20.05
C ILE A 580 8.19 -19.63 19.06
N LYS A 581 8.64 -20.87 18.77
CA LYS A 581 7.91 -21.78 17.87
C LYS A 581 6.50 -22.04 18.35
N GLY A 582 5.51 -21.74 17.51
CA GLY A 582 4.09 -21.88 17.80
C GLY A 582 3.44 -20.67 18.46
N ASN A 583 4.24 -19.68 18.91
CA ASN A 583 3.73 -18.41 19.38
C ASN A 583 3.00 -17.66 18.26
N ASP A 584 2.03 -16.84 18.63
CA ASP A 584 1.44 -15.87 17.72
C ASP A 584 2.51 -14.85 17.33
N ILE A 585 2.55 -14.50 16.05
CA ILE A 585 3.43 -13.42 15.60
C ILE A 585 2.90 -12.12 16.19
N ASP A 586 3.81 -11.33 16.74
CA ASP A 586 3.50 -10.03 17.34
C ASP A 586 2.88 -9.06 16.30
N THR A 587 2.16 -8.06 16.78
CA THR A 587 1.44 -7.06 15.96
C THR A 587 0.42 -7.65 14.97
N ALA A 588 -0.12 -8.84 15.28
CA ALA A 588 -1.07 -9.56 14.43
C ALA A 588 -2.39 -9.83 15.17
N PRO A 589 -3.37 -8.91 15.17
CA PRO A 589 -4.66 -9.15 15.78
C PRO A 589 -5.38 -10.34 15.13
N ARG A 590 -5.97 -11.22 15.95
CA ARG A 590 -6.71 -12.38 15.43
C ARG A 590 -8.05 -12.02 14.81
N LYS A 591 -8.64 -10.90 15.21
CA LYS A 591 -9.94 -10.43 14.68
C LYS A 591 -9.81 -8.97 14.30
N VAL A 592 -10.19 -8.67 13.07
CA VAL A 592 -10.37 -7.30 12.56
C VAL A 592 -11.72 -7.27 11.87
N ALA A 593 -12.53 -6.26 12.12
CA ALA A 593 -13.82 -6.11 11.47
C ALA A 593 -14.13 -4.64 11.21
N ASN A 594 -14.81 -4.39 10.11
CA ASN A 594 -15.41 -3.10 9.78
C ASN A 594 -16.86 -3.29 9.37
N ILE A 595 -17.76 -2.46 9.89
CA ILE A 595 -19.17 -2.42 9.51
C ILE A 595 -19.52 -0.98 9.16
N ASP A 596 -20.07 -0.77 7.97
CA ASP A 596 -20.66 0.50 7.57
C ASP A 596 -22.18 0.32 7.41
N PHE A 597 -22.97 0.98 8.26
CA PHE A 597 -24.42 1.12 8.10
C PHE A 597 -24.71 2.38 7.29
N ASN A 598 -25.29 2.22 6.11
CA ASN A 598 -25.58 3.33 5.22
C ASN A 598 -27.09 3.57 5.17
N TRP A 599 -27.49 4.81 5.38
CA TRP A 599 -28.87 5.26 5.29
C TRP A 599 -29.02 6.40 4.28
N GLN A 600 -29.71 6.11 3.18
CA GLN A 600 -30.15 7.09 2.21
C GLN A 600 -31.47 7.69 2.68
N ALA A 601 -31.43 8.80 3.41
CA ALA A 601 -32.61 9.41 4.01
C ALA A 601 -33.60 9.89 2.94
N ASN A 602 -33.06 10.42 1.83
CA ASN A 602 -33.79 10.78 0.60
C ASN A 602 -32.78 10.86 -0.57
N GLU A 603 -33.19 11.27 -1.76
CA GLU A 603 -32.33 11.37 -2.94
C GLU A 603 -31.10 12.27 -2.75
N SER A 604 -31.16 13.23 -1.83
CA SER A 604 -30.12 14.25 -1.61
C SER A 604 -29.28 14.00 -0.35
N ILE A 605 -29.74 13.20 0.61
CA ILE A 605 -29.09 13.05 1.93
C ILE A 605 -28.77 11.61 2.18
N SER A 606 -27.47 11.32 2.41
CA SER A 606 -26.98 10.03 2.86
C SER A 606 -26.20 10.16 4.17
N LEU A 607 -26.33 9.15 5.03
CA LEU A 607 -25.59 9.03 6.29
C LEU A 607 -24.93 7.64 6.35
N ALA A 608 -23.74 7.56 6.95
CA ALA A 608 -23.05 6.32 7.20
C ALA A 608 -22.50 6.30 8.62
N LEU A 609 -22.83 5.23 9.36
CA LEU A 609 -22.26 4.93 10.66
C LEU A 609 -21.28 3.78 10.50
N GLN A 610 -20.01 4.01 10.80
CA GLN A 610 -18.94 3.02 10.76
C GLN A 610 -18.60 2.55 12.17
N TRP A 611 -18.41 1.25 12.33
CA TRP A 611 -17.76 0.63 13.47
C TRP A 611 -16.56 -0.17 12.99
N HIS A 612 -15.37 0.19 13.48
CA HIS A 612 -14.12 -0.50 13.23
C HIS A 612 -13.63 -1.15 14.51
N TYR A 613 -13.25 -2.43 14.44
CA TYR A 613 -12.83 -3.24 15.58
C TYR A 613 -11.50 -3.93 15.32
N VAL A 614 -10.57 -3.83 16.24
CA VAL A 614 -9.30 -4.54 16.30
C VAL A 614 -9.20 -5.28 17.63
N SER A 615 -9.06 -6.63 17.59
CA SER A 615 -8.91 -7.41 18.82
C SER A 615 -7.53 -7.21 19.45
N ARG A 616 -7.38 -7.66 20.69
CA ARG A 616 -6.07 -7.74 21.34
C ARG A 616 -5.06 -8.53 20.52
N TYR A 617 -3.78 -8.18 20.64
CA TYR A 617 -2.65 -8.86 20.03
C TYR A 617 -1.39 -8.73 20.89
N PHE A 618 -0.45 -9.66 20.72
CA PHE A 618 0.86 -9.59 21.37
C PHE A 618 1.74 -8.53 20.72
N THR A 619 2.54 -7.85 21.53
CA THR A 619 3.43 -6.76 21.09
C THR A 619 4.89 -7.18 21.04
N ASP A 620 5.20 -8.42 21.45
CA ASP A 620 6.52 -9.06 21.42
C ASP A 620 6.42 -10.53 20.93
N PRO A 621 7.49 -11.06 20.32
CA PRO A 621 7.52 -12.44 19.82
C PRO A 621 7.41 -13.51 20.91
N GLU A 622 7.83 -13.20 22.14
CA GLU A 622 7.75 -14.08 23.30
C GLU A 622 6.32 -14.25 23.82
N ASN A 623 5.38 -13.39 23.37
CA ASN A 623 3.98 -13.33 23.81
C ASN A 623 3.81 -12.99 25.30
N LEU A 624 4.67 -12.14 25.84
CA LEU A 624 4.64 -11.69 27.24
C LEU A 624 3.90 -10.37 27.43
N HIS A 625 3.83 -9.54 26.39
CA HIS A 625 3.18 -8.24 26.39
C HIS A 625 2.06 -8.19 25.36
N GLU A 626 0.98 -7.45 25.67
CA GLU A 626 -0.16 -7.36 24.76
C GLU A 626 -0.78 -5.96 24.73
N TYR A 627 -1.25 -5.56 23.57
CA TYR A 627 -2.19 -4.47 23.36
C TYR A 627 -3.62 -4.99 23.44
N GLN A 628 -4.51 -4.29 24.16
CA GLN A 628 -5.87 -4.78 24.42
C GLN A 628 -6.81 -4.68 23.21
N GLY A 629 -6.37 -4.02 22.13
CA GLY A 629 -7.24 -3.72 20.98
C GLY A 629 -8.10 -2.48 21.23
N HIS A 630 -8.96 -2.19 20.26
CA HIS A 630 -9.87 -1.04 20.32
C HIS A 630 -11.07 -1.22 19.39
N ASP A 631 -12.07 -0.39 19.60
CA ASP A 631 -13.17 -0.17 18.67
C ASP A 631 -13.45 1.32 18.51
N ILE A 632 -13.68 1.73 17.26
CA ILE A 632 -13.87 3.13 16.89
C ILE A 632 -15.19 3.27 16.13
N LEU A 633 -16.02 4.19 16.61
CA LEU A 633 -17.27 4.55 15.97
C LEU A 633 -17.10 5.89 15.24
N SER A 634 -17.55 5.95 13.98
CA SER A 634 -17.44 7.16 13.15
C SER A 634 -18.73 7.42 12.39
N LEU A 635 -19.11 8.69 12.24
CA LEU A 635 -20.30 9.12 11.52
C LEU A 635 -19.91 9.98 10.32
N ARG A 636 -20.53 9.72 9.18
CA ARG A 636 -20.36 10.48 7.93
C ARG A 636 -21.73 10.86 7.38
N GLY A 637 -21.80 12.03 6.76
CA GLY A 637 -23.01 12.49 6.07
C GLY A 637 -22.66 13.25 4.81
N GLN A 638 -23.51 13.12 3.82
CA GLN A 638 -23.42 13.86 2.56
C GLN A 638 -24.79 14.46 2.25
N TRP A 639 -24.77 15.70 1.76
CA TRP A 639 -25.95 16.42 1.29
C TRP A 639 -25.70 17.00 -0.10
N GLN A 640 -26.35 16.42 -1.11
CA GLN A 640 -26.39 16.95 -2.47
C GLN A 640 -27.35 18.12 -2.51
N ILE A 641 -26.85 19.33 -2.35
CA ILE A 641 -27.66 20.57 -2.32
C ILE A 641 -28.19 20.89 -3.71
N SER A 642 -27.40 20.69 -4.73
CA SER A 642 -27.74 20.79 -6.15
C SER A 642 -26.89 19.79 -6.97
N PRO A 643 -27.19 19.56 -8.25
CA PRO A 643 -26.35 18.68 -9.07
C PRO A 643 -24.87 19.08 -9.13
N GLN A 644 -24.53 20.32 -8.80
CA GLN A 644 -23.19 20.88 -8.84
C GLN A 644 -22.57 21.11 -7.45
N LEU A 645 -23.32 20.89 -6.35
CA LEU A 645 -22.86 21.23 -5.01
C LEU A 645 -23.13 20.10 -4.02
N LEU A 646 -22.07 19.44 -3.61
CA LEU A 646 -22.06 18.41 -2.56
C LEU A 646 -21.44 18.97 -1.28
N LEU A 647 -22.16 18.90 -0.17
CA LEU A 647 -21.65 19.14 1.17
C LEU A 647 -21.46 17.79 1.88
N SER A 648 -20.29 17.55 2.46
CA SER A 648 -20.02 16.35 3.24
C SER A 648 -19.47 16.72 4.62
N ALA A 649 -19.87 15.99 5.65
CA ALA A 649 -19.35 16.15 7.01
C ALA A 649 -19.01 14.77 7.59
N ARG A 650 -17.96 14.70 8.39
CA ARG A 650 -17.62 13.49 9.12
C ARG A 650 -17.13 13.79 10.53
N ILE A 651 -17.40 12.85 11.44
CA ILE A 651 -16.87 12.81 12.79
C ILE A 651 -16.23 11.43 12.97
N ILE A 652 -14.93 11.40 13.17
CA ILE A 652 -14.17 10.19 13.43
C ILE A 652 -13.99 10.06 14.95
N ASN A 653 -14.01 8.82 15.45
CA ASN A 653 -13.92 8.53 16.88
C ASN A 653 -15.02 9.26 17.68
N LEU A 654 -16.28 9.02 17.31
CA LEU A 654 -17.47 9.68 17.89
C LEU A 654 -17.52 9.54 19.42
N THR A 655 -17.08 8.41 19.96
CA THR A 655 -17.07 8.09 21.38
C THR A 655 -15.89 8.70 22.14
N ASN A 656 -14.92 9.30 21.45
CA ASN A 656 -13.68 9.84 22.00
C ASN A 656 -12.86 8.77 22.77
N THR A 657 -12.81 7.56 22.20
CA THR A 657 -12.03 6.43 22.76
C THR A 657 -10.54 6.74 22.65
N ALA A 658 -9.80 6.59 23.75
CA ALA A 658 -8.34 6.62 23.73
C ALA A 658 -7.81 5.26 23.24
N TYR A 659 -7.07 5.25 22.12
CA TYR A 659 -6.55 4.03 21.48
C TYR A 659 -5.16 4.28 20.90
N ALA A 660 -4.48 3.20 20.55
CA ALA A 660 -3.25 3.28 19.77
C ALA A 660 -3.49 2.73 18.35
N GLU A 661 -3.07 3.50 17.36
CA GLU A 661 -3.02 3.04 15.95
C GLU A 661 -2.03 1.89 15.79
N ARG A 662 -0.93 1.94 16.56
CA ARG A 662 0.10 0.92 16.61
C ARG A 662 0.61 0.77 18.04
N ALA A 663 0.85 -0.47 18.47
CA ALA A 663 1.52 -0.82 19.71
C ALA A 663 2.56 -1.91 19.46
N ASP A 664 3.75 -1.74 20.01
CA ASP A 664 4.81 -2.74 20.03
C ASP A 664 5.61 -2.66 21.34
N TYR A 665 6.47 -3.64 21.59
CA TYR A 665 7.33 -3.71 22.78
C TYR A 665 8.77 -4.04 22.38
N THR A 666 9.71 -3.42 23.06
CA THR A 666 11.12 -3.81 23.00
C THR A 666 11.73 -3.84 24.39
N SER A 667 12.71 -4.72 24.61
CA SER A 667 13.44 -4.79 25.88
C SER A 667 14.20 -3.49 26.24
N PHE A 668 14.43 -2.61 25.26
CA PHE A 668 15.16 -1.36 25.48
C PHE A 668 14.26 -0.19 25.89
N THR A 669 13.03 -0.13 25.36
CA THR A 669 12.11 1.01 25.53
C THR A 669 10.85 0.66 26.31
N GLY A 670 10.58 -0.63 26.53
CA GLY A 670 9.31 -1.11 27.07
C GLY A 670 8.17 -0.99 26.05
N ASP A 671 6.95 -0.79 26.55
CA ASP A 671 5.77 -0.56 25.73
C ASP A 671 5.88 0.74 24.94
N ARG A 672 5.57 0.68 23.65
CA ARG A 672 5.57 1.81 22.73
C ARG A 672 4.24 1.91 22.00
N TYR A 673 3.77 3.14 21.79
CA TYR A 673 2.50 3.39 21.13
C TYR A 673 2.60 4.55 20.16
N PHE A 674 1.84 4.46 19.05
CA PHE A 674 1.46 5.58 18.21
C PHE A 674 0.02 5.93 18.56
N PRO A 675 -0.24 7.04 19.26
CA PRO A 675 -1.59 7.38 19.73
C PRO A 675 -2.54 7.63 18.58
N GLY A 676 -3.76 7.10 18.69
CA GLY A 676 -4.84 7.42 17.78
C GLY A 676 -5.39 8.83 18.02
N LYS A 677 -5.88 9.46 16.96
CA LYS A 677 -6.49 10.80 17.07
C LYS A 677 -7.75 10.72 17.96
N PRO A 678 -7.96 11.64 18.91
CA PRO A 678 -9.23 11.76 19.61
C PRO A 678 -10.35 12.16 18.62
N ARG A 679 -11.58 12.35 19.13
CA ARG A 679 -12.69 12.75 18.30
C ARG A 679 -12.34 13.99 17.47
N ASN A 680 -12.47 13.85 16.16
CA ASN A 680 -12.16 14.90 15.20
C ASN A 680 -13.25 15.00 14.13
N ALA A 681 -13.36 16.17 13.52
CA ALA A 681 -14.39 16.46 12.54
C ALA A 681 -13.79 17.07 11.27
N MET A 682 -14.43 16.84 10.14
CA MET A 682 -14.11 17.47 8.87
C MET A 682 -15.39 17.83 8.10
N LEU A 683 -15.33 18.95 7.42
CA LEU A 683 -16.35 19.44 6.50
C LEU A 683 -15.72 19.52 5.10
N SER A 684 -16.47 19.09 4.08
CA SER A 684 -16.04 19.13 2.69
C SER A 684 -17.10 19.77 1.83
N VAL A 685 -16.68 20.57 0.88
CA VAL A 685 -17.53 21.18 -0.16
C VAL A 685 -16.91 20.84 -1.52
N SER A 686 -17.69 20.32 -2.42
CA SER A 686 -17.24 20.01 -3.77
C SER A 686 -18.34 20.21 -4.81
#